data_0361750129f66dedea857c26e0a22efd
#
_entry.id   0361750129f66dedea857c26e0a22efd
#
_cell.length_a   1.000
_cell.length_b   1.000
_cell.length_c   1.000
_cell.angle_alpha   90.00
_cell.angle_beta   90.00
_cell.angle_gamma   90.00
#
_symmetry.space_group_name_H-M   'P 1'
#
loop_
_entity.id
_entity.type
_entity.pdbx_description
1 polymer ?
#
loop_
_entity_poly.entity_id
_entity_poly.type
_entity_poly.pdbx_seq_one_letter_code
_entity_poly.pdbx_strand_id
1 'polypeptide(L)'
;MWINADLAKLSAKDSIVLANNRQVLAFKKTWGLQRGTSALPQTFSWKQYLQHTWREVNPNSSKRLISAIESRMLITQSMERLGQVADVRLIDEVVKNIDYCYAHLISPSVLSDSHHQNSELFSTWMLDYQQTKLELNVLDVNDLSKLILNRESEINQPYLYGFKTLTPEQSLLFSNIGHQVLSADQPNTHSSNQIFNTTFDEIFHVANWAKDLHKKYPKKHIAIVSPQLNSEHHQIKSIFDQVFSDVLVGTGQKAYNISLGLPLTDYPLIKHLLLVLQLSQQLQSNRISTETFNAVIASPYIAHALAERSRRALLVNQVLSWSQTHFKFNQLDAHLINTPLLKTLIDDVNAQVTNGQQKHDQWLLNFNAHLQTWGFATDRTLSSVEYQLFNKYQQTSLGLNQLSQITGKVGASQAISDFQTWLSQVIFQAQSAKTPIQILGSLEAESLYFDEAWVIGMTDNFLPASINSPRFIPNDVAAQHQIPHSNFELIAKDAQDTLNNLINLSNQVSFSYAKNHFESEQHGSPLLDFNHEITAPEHRFESALLETISDNQATPLADKQVSGGVGILKDQMACAFKGFTHRLNIKKFDPPHLGLNRAEQGDVVHKVLESIYHKTPSSTDLAAYSKDELNKLIDAAIQHELKRYKHSGFTQIEHSRLEQLIHKFIATEKQRDAFRVVATEQKIEADINGLSFTARLDRVDEMDNGDRIIFDYKTGALPSNPWCGDPIKEPQLPIYATTNPADGIAFIKPASDKISYIGMAKDHDSLPKKTSKQKSCNEWDEQLSLWQQQLDQTSLDYQQGKADVLPTKNACTYCEYDSLCRVEK
;
A
#
# COMPACT_ATOMS: atom_id res chain seq x y z
N MET A 1 -35.38 -2.28 4.41
CA MET A 1 -35.16 -0.85 4.70
C MET A 1 -36.29 -0.04 4.10
N TRP A 2 -37.06 0.66 4.94
CA TRP A 2 -38.14 1.57 4.58
C TRP A 2 -38.25 2.68 5.64
N ILE A 3 -39.10 3.67 5.41
CA ILE A 3 -39.47 4.62 6.46
C ILE A 3 -40.75 4.16 7.16
N ASN A 4 -40.80 4.36 8.46
CA ASN A 4 -41.97 4.03 9.26
C ASN A 4 -42.82 5.30 9.52
N ALA A 5 -43.56 5.72 8.52
CA ALA A 5 -44.41 6.89 8.58
C ALA A 5 -45.71 6.69 7.82
N ASP A 6 -46.79 7.32 8.29
CA ASP A 6 -48.06 7.36 7.58
C ASP A 6 -47.95 8.24 6.32
N LEU A 7 -47.89 7.60 5.17
CA LEU A 7 -47.86 8.26 3.88
C LEU A 7 -49.25 8.57 3.30
N ALA A 8 -50.33 8.22 3.99
CA ALA A 8 -51.70 8.42 3.52
C ALA A 8 -52.03 9.93 3.32
N LYS A 9 -51.40 10.79 4.11
CA LYS A 9 -51.60 12.24 4.08
C LYS A 9 -50.92 12.93 2.92
N LEU A 10 -50.00 12.28 2.24
CA LEU A 10 -49.22 12.86 1.13
C LEU A 10 -49.91 12.66 -0.23
N SER A 11 -49.83 13.68 -1.07
CA SER A 11 -50.20 13.64 -2.48
C SER A 11 -49.00 13.85 -3.40
N ALA A 12 -49.18 13.52 -4.69
CA ALA A 12 -48.11 13.71 -5.69
C ALA A 12 -47.71 15.19 -5.92
N LYS A 13 -48.54 16.14 -5.41
CA LYS A 13 -48.28 17.58 -5.55
C LYS A 13 -47.45 18.14 -4.38
N ASP A 14 -47.28 17.37 -3.33
CA ASP A 14 -46.58 17.81 -2.15
C ASP A 14 -45.06 17.71 -2.31
N SER A 15 -44.35 18.53 -1.57
CA SER A 15 -42.89 18.47 -1.44
C SER A 15 -42.52 17.87 -0.08
N ILE A 16 -41.58 16.94 -0.06
CA ILE A 16 -41.06 16.40 1.18
C ILE A 16 -39.54 16.58 1.27
N VAL A 17 -39.10 17.12 2.40
CA VAL A 17 -37.69 17.30 2.71
C VAL A 17 -37.27 16.29 3.76
N LEU A 18 -36.24 15.50 3.44
CA LEU A 18 -35.67 14.47 4.30
C LEU A 18 -34.25 14.86 4.73
N ALA A 19 -33.84 14.39 5.89
CA ALA A 19 -32.56 14.82 6.48
C ALA A 19 -31.35 14.37 5.63
N ASN A 20 -31.43 13.23 4.92
CA ASN A 20 -30.33 12.74 4.09
C ASN A 20 -30.83 12.02 2.81
N ASN A 21 -29.91 11.81 1.86
CA ASN A 21 -30.22 11.16 0.58
C ASN A 21 -30.65 9.69 0.71
N ARG A 22 -30.28 9.00 1.78
CA ARG A 22 -30.65 7.61 2.01
C ARG A 22 -32.11 7.51 2.42
N GLN A 23 -32.56 8.42 3.27
CA GLN A 23 -33.99 8.54 3.59
C GLN A 23 -34.82 8.87 2.34
N VAL A 24 -34.28 9.69 1.41
CA VAL A 24 -34.92 9.95 0.11
C VAL A 24 -35.13 8.65 -0.69
N LEU A 25 -34.13 7.79 -0.72
CA LEU A 25 -34.25 6.48 -1.39
C LEU A 25 -35.20 5.53 -0.68
N ALA A 26 -35.15 5.50 0.66
CA ALA A 26 -36.05 4.70 1.47
C ALA A 26 -37.51 5.15 1.31
N PHE A 27 -37.75 6.46 1.30
CA PHE A 27 -39.06 7.05 1.04
C PHE A 27 -39.64 6.61 -0.32
N LYS A 28 -38.85 6.78 -1.40
CA LYS A 28 -39.25 6.38 -2.76
C LYS A 28 -39.61 4.90 -2.82
N LYS A 29 -38.84 4.04 -2.16
CA LYS A 29 -39.11 2.60 -2.06
C LYS A 29 -40.40 2.32 -1.28
N THR A 30 -40.58 2.95 -0.11
CA THR A 30 -41.76 2.79 0.73
C THR A 30 -43.03 3.23 0.00
N TRP A 31 -42.94 4.39 -0.67
CA TRP A 31 -44.05 4.90 -1.50
C TRP A 31 -44.48 3.90 -2.56
N GLY A 32 -43.50 3.36 -3.31
CA GLY A 32 -43.79 2.35 -4.34
C GLY A 32 -44.39 1.04 -3.80
N LEU A 33 -43.98 0.62 -2.58
CA LEU A 33 -44.53 -0.56 -1.91
C LEU A 33 -45.98 -0.34 -1.44
N GLN A 34 -46.28 0.86 -0.92
CA GLN A 34 -47.62 1.16 -0.37
C GLN A 34 -48.65 1.58 -1.45
N ARG A 35 -48.21 2.27 -2.49
CA ARG A 35 -49.08 2.89 -3.48
C ARG A 35 -48.91 2.38 -4.93
N GLY A 36 -48.01 1.43 -5.13
CA GLY A 36 -47.75 0.86 -6.46
C GLY A 36 -47.17 1.89 -7.42
N THR A 37 -47.59 1.86 -8.69
CA THR A 37 -47.15 2.78 -9.76
C THR A 37 -47.92 4.10 -9.74
N SER A 38 -47.87 4.82 -8.62
CA SER A 38 -48.46 6.15 -8.48
C SER A 38 -47.42 7.26 -8.64
N ALA A 39 -47.90 8.47 -8.99
CA ALA A 39 -47.03 9.65 -9.04
C ALA A 39 -46.37 9.92 -7.69
N LEU A 40 -45.08 10.17 -7.72
CA LEU A 40 -44.27 10.40 -6.53
C LEU A 40 -44.30 11.88 -6.14
N PRO A 41 -44.40 12.22 -4.82
CA PRO A 41 -44.17 13.58 -4.34
C PRO A 41 -42.77 14.08 -4.69
N GLN A 42 -42.61 15.38 -4.80
CA GLN A 42 -41.28 15.97 -4.95
C GLN A 42 -40.46 15.67 -3.69
N THR A 43 -39.35 14.94 -3.83
CA THR A 43 -38.62 14.36 -2.70
C THR A 43 -37.18 14.82 -2.72
N PHE A 44 -36.74 15.49 -1.69
CA PHE A 44 -35.44 16.16 -1.61
C PHE A 44 -34.71 15.87 -0.29
N SER A 45 -33.38 15.87 -0.33
CA SER A 45 -32.58 16.17 0.85
C SER A 45 -32.47 17.70 1.04
N TRP A 46 -32.01 18.16 2.23
CA TRP A 46 -31.93 19.58 2.54
C TRP A 46 -31.24 20.44 1.46
N LYS A 47 -30.01 20.05 1.06
CA LYS A 47 -29.27 20.80 0.04
C LYS A 47 -29.96 20.75 -1.34
N GLN A 48 -30.60 19.63 -1.70
CA GLN A 48 -31.38 19.53 -2.93
C GLN A 48 -32.64 20.40 -2.90
N TYR A 49 -33.30 20.49 -1.77
CA TYR A 49 -34.45 21.36 -1.57
C TYR A 49 -34.09 22.82 -1.79
N LEU A 50 -33.02 23.32 -1.15
CA LEU A 50 -32.54 24.67 -1.34
C LEU A 50 -32.24 24.97 -2.82
N GLN A 51 -31.54 24.09 -3.51
CA GLN A 51 -31.20 24.27 -4.92
C GLN A 51 -32.42 24.30 -5.83
N HIS A 52 -33.37 23.42 -5.59
CA HIS A 52 -34.62 23.35 -6.34
C HIS A 52 -35.47 24.61 -6.12
N THR A 53 -35.75 24.91 -4.88
CA THR A 53 -36.58 26.07 -4.47
C THR A 53 -35.98 27.38 -4.96
N TRP A 54 -34.63 27.56 -4.82
CA TRP A 54 -33.99 28.76 -5.33
C TRP A 54 -34.16 28.92 -6.85
N ARG A 55 -34.08 27.84 -7.63
CA ARG A 55 -34.31 27.88 -9.08
C ARG A 55 -35.75 28.20 -9.44
N GLU A 56 -36.70 27.68 -8.70
CA GLU A 56 -38.13 27.96 -8.91
C GLU A 56 -38.47 29.45 -8.67
N VAL A 57 -38.01 30.01 -7.55
CA VAL A 57 -38.33 31.41 -7.19
C VAL A 57 -37.40 32.42 -7.88
N ASN A 58 -36.32 32.01 -8.52
CA ASN A 58 -35.38 32.89 -9.22
C ASN A 58 -35.02 32.35 -10.63
N PRO A 59 -35.99 32.09 -11.51
CA PRO A 59 -35.75 31.45 -12.84
C PRO A 59 -34.86 32.31 -13.73
N ASN A 60 -34.80 33.61 -13.57
CA ASN A 60 -34.06 34.58 -14.38
C ASN A 60 -32.78 35.09 -13.68
N SER A 61 -32.30 34.39 -12.67
CA SER A 61 -31.09 34.83 -11.99
C SER A 61 -29.88 34.77 -12.89
N SER A 62 -29.09 35.83 -12.97
CA SER A 62 -27.79 35.85 -13.63
C SER A 62 -26.67 35.19 -12.82
N LYS A 63 -26.93 34.89 -11.54
CA LYS A 63 -25.95 34.26 -10.66
C LYS A 63 -25.86 32.77 -10.90
N ARG A 64 -24.63 32.26 -11.05
CA ARG A 64 -24.34 30.85 -11.22
C ARG A 64 -24.15 30.15 -9.86
N LEU A 65 -24.84 29.05 -9.66
CA LEU A 65 -24.61 28.20 -8.50
C LEU A 65 -23.36 27.34 -8.73
N ILE A 66 -22.40 27.45 -7.84
CA ILE A 66 -21.15 26.68 -7.86
C ILE A 66 -21.29 25.38 -7.06
N SER A 67 -20.50 24.39 -7.46
CA SER A 67 -20.40 23.09 -6.76
C SER A 67 -19.58 23.22 -5.48
N ALA A 68 -19.66 22.22 -4.59
CA ALA A 68 -18.86 22.17 -3.38
C ALA A 68 -17.35 22.19 -3.65
N ILE A 69 -16.92 21.62 -4.78
CA ILE A 69 -15.50 21.60 -5.17
C ILE A 69 -15.03 22.97 -5.65
N GLU A 70 -15.88 23.69 -6.42
CA GLU A 70 -15.59 25.06 -6.80
C GLU A 70 -15.52 25.98 -5.57
N SER A 71 -16.44 25.81 -4.61
CA SER A 71 -16.41 26.53 -3.31
C SER A 71 -15.11 26.26 -2.57
N ARG A 72 -14.72 24.99 -2.46
CA ARG A 72 -13.45 24.57 -1.86
C ARG A 72 -12.24 25.22 -2.53
N MET A 73 -12.21 25.29 -3.86
CA MET A 73 -11.13 25.90 -4.62
C MET A 73 -11.05 27.41 -4.35
N LEU A 74 -12.19 28.10 -4.33
CA LEU A 74 -12.24 29.53 -3.98
C LEU A 74 -11.76 29.80 -2.56
N ILE A 75 -12.13 28.95 -1.60
CA ILE A 75 -11.65 29.03 -0.21
C ILE A 75 -10.12 28.85 -0.18
N THR A 76 -9.59 27.85 -0.89
CA THR A 76 -8.14 27.62 -1.01
C THR A 76 -7.42 28.85 -1.54
N GLN A 77 -7.93 29.44 -2.64
CA GLN A 77 -7.37 30.66 -3.23
C GLN A 77 -7.44 31.86 -2.28
N SER A 78 -8.53 31.99 -1.49
CA SER A 78 -8.64 33.03 -0.48
C SER A 78 -7.58 32.90 0.62
N MET A 79 -7.35 31.67 1.10
CA MET A 79 -6.30 31.39 2.08
C MET A 79 -4.90 31.70 1.53
N GLU A 80 -4.59 31.27 0.29
CA GLU A 80 -3.32 31.50 -0.37
C GLU A 80 -3.03 33.00 -0.63
N ARG A 81 -4.03 33.75 -1.09
CA ARG A 81 -3.93 35.22 -1.27
C ARG A 81 -3.57 35.94 0.02
N LEU A 82 -4.04 35.43 1.14
CA LEU A 82 -3.77 35.98 2.46
C LEU A 82 -2.52 35.38 3.13
N GLY A 83 -1.68 34.70 2.34
CA GLY A 83 -0.36 34.21 2.75
C GLY A 83 -0.35 32.90 3.53
N GLN A 84 -1.47 32.17 3.57
CA GLN A 84 -1.55 30.87 4.24
C GLN A 84 -1.19 29.74 3.28
N VAL A 85 -0.27 28.86 3.69
CA VAL A 85 -0.06 27.59 3.00
C VAL A 85 -1.23 26.66 3.32
N ALA A 86 -2.04 26.38 2.32
CA ALA A 86 -3.25 25.60 2.47
C ALA A 86 -2.99 24.10 2.21
N ASP A 87 -2.78 23.30 3.26
CA ASP A 87 -2.80 21.85 3.13
C ASP A 87 -4.24 21.31 3.10
N VAL A 88 -4.40 20.07 2.62
CA VAL A 88 -5.72 19.44 2.42
C VAL A 88 -6.54 19.37 3.70
N ARG A 89 -5.91 19.07 4.85
CA ARG A 89 -6.60 18.92 6.14
C ARG A 89 -7.06 20.28 6.67
N LEU A 90 -6.23 21.30 6.52
CA LEU A 90 -6.58 22.66 6.92
C LEU A 90 -7.77 23.18 6.09
N ILE A 91 -7.75 22.94 4.77
CA ILE A 91 -8.87 23.33 3.89
C ILE A 91 -10.16 22.61 4.30
N ASP A 92 -10.10 21.30 4.60
CA ASP A 92 -11.25 20.52 5.05
C ASP A 92 -11.86 21.10 6.35
N GLU A 93 -11.01 21.47 7.30
CA GLU A 93 -11.47 22.11 8.54
C GLU A 93 -12.07 23.50 8.29
N VAL A 94 -11.48 24.30 7.41
CA VAL A 94 -12.03 25.63 7.05
C VAL A 94 -13.39 25.48 6.37
N VAL A 95 -13.53 24.58 5.39
CA VAL A 95 -14.83 24.32 4.72
C VAL A 95 -15.89 23.90 5.74
N LYS A 96 -15.55 22.97 6.63
CA LYS A 96 -16.47 22.50 7.69
C LYS A 96 -16.88 23.62 8.65
N ASN A 97 -15.94 24.49 9.04
CA ASN A 97 -16.26 25.61 9.91
C ASN A 97 -17.11 26.69 9.20
N ILE A 98 -16.92 26.90 7.88
CA ILE A 98 -17.81 27.76 7.08
C ILE A 98 -19.22 27.19 7.08
N ASP A 99 -19.39 25.87 6.81
CA ASP A 99 -20.70 25.21 6.85
C ASP A 99 -21.37 25.39 8.24
N TYR A 100 -20.62 25.26 9.34
CA TYR A 100 -21.15 25.54 10.69
C TYR A 100 -21.59 26.99 10.85
N CYS A 101 -20.80 27.95 10.37
CA CYS A 101 -21.18 29.38 10.47
C CYS A 101 -22.50 29.66 9.77
N TYR A 102 -22.73 29.14 8.59
CA TYR A 102 -23.99 29.30 7.88
C TYR A 102 -25.15 28.57 8.56
N ALA A 103 -24.96 27.30 8.92
CA ALA A 103 -25.99 26.47 9.57
C ALA A 103 -26.43 27.05 10.94
N HIS A 104 -25.51 27.66 11.67
CA HIS A 104 -25.75 28.23 12.99
C HIS A 104 -25.85 29.77 13.02
N LEU A 105 -25.93 30.42 11.84
CA LEU A 105 -26.11 31.85 11.65
C LEU A 105 -25.05 32.70 12.36
N ILE A 106 -23.78 32.26 12.30
CA ILE A 106 -22.63 32.98 12.87
C ILE A 106 -22.04 33.90 11.79
N SER A 107 -22.02 35.19 12.02
CA SER A 107 -21.43 36.16 11.10
C SER A 107 -19.89 36.22 11.28
N PRO A 108 -19.13 36.64 10.25
CA PRO A 108 -17.68 36.87 10.39
C PRO A 108 -17.33 37.89 11.46
N SER A 109 -18.21 38.88 11.73
CA SER A 109 -18.00 39.91 12.77
C SER A 109 -17.98 39.29 14.17
N VAL A 110 -18.85 38.32 14.46
CA VAL A 110 -18.85 37.61 15.76
C VAL A 110 -17.53 36.88 16.00
N LEU A 111 -16.92 36.37 14.95
CA LEU A 111 -15.62 35.66 15.03
C LEU A 111 -14.45 36.63 15.22
N SER A 112 -14.46 37.80 14.56
CA SER A 112 -13.44 38.84 14.75
C SER A 112 -13.52 39.47 16.14
N ASP A 113 -14.71 39.66 16.69
CA ASP A 113 -14.92 40.26 18.01
C ASP A 113 -14.58 39.29 19.17
N SER A 114 -14.31 38.03 18.88
CA SER A 114 -13.98 37.00 19.87
C SER A 114 -12.57 37.12 20.48
N HIS A 115 -11.72 37.98 19.91
CA HIS A 115 -10.30 38.15 20.31
C HIS A 115 -9.43 36.85 20.30
N HIS A 116 -9.83 35.84 19.54
CA HIS A 116 -9.06 34.64 19.31
C HIS A 116 -8.35 34.71 17.95
N GLN A 117 -7.03 34.65 17.95
CA GLN A 117 -6.21 34.81 16.73
C GLN A 117 -6.64 33.90 15.56
N ASN A 118 -6.93 32.62 15.85
CA ASN A 118 -7.38 31.68 14.82
C ASN A 118 -8.77 32.04 14.26
N SER A 119 -9.65 32.58 15.08
CA SER A 119 -10.99 32.97 14.68
C SER A 119 -10.98 34.28 13.88
N GLU A 120 -10.14 35.22 14.25
CA GLU A 120 -9.91 36.46 13.47
C GLU A 120 -9.36 36.14 12.09
N LEU A 121 -8.36 35.24 12.02
CA LEU A 121 -7.77 34.76 10.75
C LEU A 121 -8.83 34.07 9.88
N PHE A 122 -9.60 33.18 10.46
CA PHE A 122 -10.69 32.48 9.77
C PHE A 122 -11.78 33.43 9.28
N SER A 123 -12.15 34.41 10.10
CA SER A 123 -13.06 35.49 9.69
C SER A 123 -12.56 36.23 8.45
N THR A 124 -11.24 36.51 8.38
CA THR A 124 -10.64 37.19 7.25
C THR A 124 -10.72 36.33 5.98
N TRP A 125 -10.46 35.03 6.08
CA TRP A 125 -10.60 34.08 4.94
C TRP A 125 -12.07 34.00 4.49
N MET A 126 -13.01 33.95 5.42
CA MET A 126 -14.43 33.88 5.12
C MET A 126 -14.93 35.16 4.42
N LEU A 127 -14.46 36.34 4.82
CA LEU A 127 -14.79 37.61 4.18
C LEU A 127 -14.22 37.69 2.77
N ASP A 128 -12.96 37.32 2.56
CA ASP A 128 -12.32 37.29 1.23
C ASP A 128 -13.02 36.28 0.29
N TYR A 129 -13.41 35.11 0.81
CA TYR A 129 -14.20 34.13 0.07
C TYR A 129 -15.57 34.71 -0.35
N GLN A 130 -16.28 35.37 0.57
CA GLN A 130 -17.57 36.02 0.28
C GLN A 130 -17.42 37.13 -0.77
N GLN A 131 -16.40 37.97 -0.65
CA GLN A 131 -16.09 39.02 -1.62
C GLN A 131 -15.78 38.41 -3.01
N THR A 132 -14.97 37.36 -3.06
CA THR A 132 -14.64 36.67 -4.33
C THR A 132 -15.89 36.09 -5.00
N LYS A 133 -16.84 35.53 -4.25
CA LYS A 133 -18.11 35.08 -4.82
C LYS A 133 -18.91 36.23 -5.45
N LEU A 134 -18.92 37.41 -4.81
CA LEU A 134 -19.60 38.60 -5.36
C LEU A 134 -18.95 39.07 -6.64
N GLU A 135 -17.62 39.12 -6.70
CA GLU A 135 -16.88 39.56 -7.89
C GLU A 135 -17.08 38.61 -9.08
N LEU A 136 -17.12 37.28 -8.83
CA LEU A 136 -17.36 36.27 -9.85
C LEU A 136 -18.85 36.11 -10.21
N ASN A 137 -19.76 36.83 -9.53
CA ASN A 137 -21.22 36.70 -9.67
C ASN A 137 -21.71 35.24 -9.49
N VAL A 138 -21.19 34.56 -8.46
CA VAL A 138 -21.54 33.18 -8.12
C VAL A 138 -22.16 33.04 -6.75
N LEU A 139 -22.85 31.93 -6.53
CA LEU A 139 -23.44 31.55 -5.23
C LEU A 139 -23.01 30.12 -4.91
N ASP A 140 -22.81 29.81 -3.66
CA ASP A 140 -22.77 28.44 -3.18
C ASP A 140 -24.11 28.04 -2.51
N VAL A 141 -24.22 26.77 -2.11
CA VAL A 141 -25.46 26.26 -1.48
C VAL A 141 -25.78 26.93 -0.17
N ASN A 142 -24.79 27.46 0.57
CA ASN A 142 -24.97 28.10 1.87
C ASN A 142 -25.58 29.50 1.73
N ASP A 143 -25.50 30.15 0.58
CA ASP A 143 -26.14 31.46 0.34
C ASP A 143 -27.66 31.35 0.10
N LEU A 144 -28.13 30.15 -0.25
CA LEU A 144 -29.46 29.98 -0.83
C LEU A 144 -30.59 30.18 0.16
N SER A 145 -30.46 29.73 1.39
CA SER A 145 -31.51 29.88 2.42
C SER A 145 -31.88 31.34 2.65
N LYS A 146 -30.89 32.23 2.77
CA LYS A 146 -31.09 33.67 2.92
C LYS A 146 -31.78 34.30 1.69
N LEU A 147 -31.43 33.86 0.47
CA LEU A 147 -32.03 34.38 -0.74
C LEU A 147 -33.46 33.88 -0.94
N ILE A 148 -33.76 32.67 -0.50
CA ILE A 148 -35.12 32.09 -0.50
C ILE A 148 -36.05 32.84 0.44
N LEU A 149 -35.58 33.18 1.62
CA LEU A 149 -36.35 33.97 2.61
C LEU A 149 -36.88 35.32 2.07
N ASN A 150 -36.18 35.94 1.13
CA ASN A 150 -36.65 37.16 0.51
C ASN A 150 -37.87 36.97 -0.43
N ARG A 151 -38.29 35.72 -0.68
CA ARG A 151 -39.40 35.30 -1.55
C ARG A 151 -40.28 34.23 -0.93
N GLU A 152 -40.40 34.22 0.36
CA GLU A 152 -41.09 33.18 1.15
C GLU A 152 -42.56 32.98 0.74
N SER A 153 -43.24 34.04 0.31
CA SER A 153 -44.66 33.98 -0.10
C SER A 153 -44.90 33.19 -1.38
N GLU A 154 -43.87 32.88 -2.14
CA GLU A 154 -43.96 32.14 -3.41
C GLU A 154 -43.76 30.63 -3.21
N ILE A 155 -43.54 30.14 -1.96
CA ILE A 155 -43.10 28.74 -1.69
C ILE A 155 -44.23 27.96 -1.01
N ASN A 156 -44.48 26.76 -1.50
CA ASN A 156 -45.39 25.82 -0.88
C ASN A 156 -44.79 25.24 0.39
N GLN A 157 -45.59 25.03 1.41
CA GLN A 157 -45.19 24.41 2.69
C GLN A 157 -44.74 22.96 2.46
N PRO A 158 -43.49 22.59 2.76
CA PRO A 158 -43.02 21.20 2.62
C PRO A 158 -43.39 20.35 3.84
N TYR A 159 -43.43 19.03 3.63
CA TYR A 159 -43.38 18.06 4.72
C TYR A 159 -41.92 17.78 5.10
N LEU A 160 -41.65 17.65 6.40
CA LEU A 160 -40.35 17.31 6.95
C LEU A 160 -40.38 15.89 7.54
N TYR A 161 -39.32 15.10 7.30
CA TYR A 161 -39.18 13.79 7.89
C TYR A 161 -37.72 13.47 8.23
N GLY A 162 -37.49 12.85 9.37
CA GLY A 162 -36.19 12.28 9.76
C GLY A 162 -35.16 13.29 10.23
N PHE A 163 -35.56 14.52 10.52
CA PHE A 163 -34.71 15.51 11.19
C PHE A 163 -34.72 15.25 12.71
N LYS A 164 -33.53 15.00 13.27
CA LYS A 164 -33.29 14.87 14.71
C LYS A 164 -33.53 16.19 15.42
N THR A 165 -32.83 17.22 14.96
CA THR A 165 -33.02 18.63 15.34
C THR A 165 -32.81 19.48 14.09
N LEU A 166 -33.57 20.56 13.96
CA LEU A 166 -33.33 21.53 12.90
C LEU A 166 -32.19 22.46 13.31
N THR A 167 -31.26 22.74 12.39
CA THR A 167 -30.28 23.82 12.63
C THR A 167 -30.96 25.20 12.71
N PRO A 168 -30.34 26.21 13.32
CA PRO A 168 -30.89 27.58 13.35
C PRO A 168 -31.28 28.10 11.95
N GLU A 169 -30.45 27.83 10.92
CA GLU A 169 -30.75 28.18 9.52
C GLU A 169 -32.04 27.50 9.03
N GLN A 170 -32.16 26.18 9.26
CA GLN A 170 -33.33 25.39 8.89
C GLN A 170 -34.56 25.84 9.62
N SER A 171 -34.45 26.07 10.92
CA SER A 171 -35.54 26.55 11.77
C SER A 171 -36.05 27.91 11.31
N LEU A 172 -35.13 28.81 10.97
CA LEU A 172 -35.49 30.13 10.45
C LEU A 172 -36.24 30.00 9.11
N LEU A 173 -35.74 29.23 8.17
CA LEU A 173 -36.39 29.07 6.88
C LEU A 173 -37.76 28.41 7.00
N PHE A 174 -37.88 27.28 7.70
CA PHE A 174 -39.12 26.53 7.79
C PHE A 174 -40.17 27.24 8.67
N SER A 175 -39.76 28.07 9.63
CA SER A 175 -40.70 28.89 10.40
C SER A 175 -41.33 30.01 9.55
N ASN A 176 -40.61 30.56 8.60
CA ASN A 176 -41.10 31.61 7.71
C ASN A 176 -41.99 31.07 6.59
N ILE A 177 -41.56 30.00 5.91
CA ILE A 177 -42.36 29.44 4.81
C ILE A 177 -43.50 28.54 5.28
N GLY A 178 -43.52 28.14 6.56
CA GLY A 178 -44.40 27.11 7.09
C GLY A 178 -43.95 25.71 6.73
N HIS A 179 -44.29 24.71 7.54
CA HIS A 179 -44.00 23.30 7.26
C HIS A 179 -44.95 22.39 8.04
N GLN A 180 -45.02 21.11 7.61
CA GLN A 180 -45.69 20.04 8.32
C GLN A 180 -44.67 18.95 8.65
N VAL A 181 -44.78 18.31 9.81
CA VAL A 181 -43.91 17.22 10.22
C VAL A 181 -44.64 15.89 10.03
N LEU A 182 -44.02 14.99 9.29
CA LEU A 182 -44.46 13.59 9.24
C LEU A 182 -43.92 12.88 10.46
N SER A 183 -44.83 12.45 11.35
CA SER A 183 -44.46 11.63 12.50
C SER A 183 -44.12 10.21 12.05
N ALA A 184 -43.05 9.65 12.63
CA ALA A 184 -42.79 8.21 12.54
C ALA A 184 -43.69 7.49 13.57
N ASP A 185 -44.21 6.33 13.19
CA ASP A 185 -44.85 5.43 14.17
C ASP A 185 -43.77 4.88 15.10
N GLN A 186 -43.99 4.99 16.41
CA GLN A 186 -43.06 4.45 17.39
C GLN A 186 -43.22 2.94 17.50
N PRO A 187 -42.16 2.15 17.20
CA PRO A 187 -42.21 0.71 17.35
C PRO A 187 -42.29 0.32 18.83
N ASN A 188 -42.99 -0.77 19.15
CA ASN A 188 -42.93 -1.40 20.48
C ASN A 188 -41.61 -2.21 20.54
N THR A 189 -40.51 -1.58 20.95
CA THR A 189 -39.17 -2.13 20.84
C THR A 189 -38.79 -2.95 22.06
N HIS A 190 -38.30 -4.15 21.82
CA HIS A 190 -37.56 -4.97 22.79
C HIS A 190 -36.05 -4.84 22.50
N SER A 191 -35.28 -4.36 23.48
CA SER A 191 -33.83 -4.27 23.38
C SER A 191 -33.11 -5.32 24.22
N SER A 192 -31.98 -5.77 23.74
CA SER A 192 -31.03 -6.64 24.47
C SER A 192 -29.63 -6.07 24.39
N ASN A 193 -28.89 -6.13 25.49
CA ASN A 193 -27.55 -5.51 25.59
C ASN A 193 -26.51 -6.60 25.89
N GLN A 194 -25.44 -6.65 25.13
CA GLN A 194 -24.47 -7.75 25.16
C GLN A 194 -23.04 -7.22 25.22
N ILE A 195 -22.15 -7.97 25.90
CA ILE A 195 -20.74 -7.66 26.05
C ILE A 195 -19.93 -8.75 25.38
N PHE A 196 -18.92 -8.37 24.61
CA PHE A 196 -17.94 -9.26 23.99
C PHE A 196 -16.55 -9.00 24.51
N ASN A 197 -15.65 -9.97 24.40
CA ASN A 197 -14.27 -9.80 24.84
C ASN A 197 -13.48 -8.91 23.87
N THR A 198 -13.58 -9.19 22.56
CA THR A 198 -12.87 -8.43 21.52
C THR A 198 -13.82 -7.92 20.43
N THR A 199 -13.40 -6.87 19.71
CA THR A 199 -14.15 -6.37 18.54
C THR A 199 -14.30 -7.44 17.45
N PHE A 200 -13.33 -8.35 17.33
CA PHE A 200 -13.44 -9.47 16.40
C PHE A 200 -14.58 -10.41 16.80
N ASP A 201 -14.66 -10.79 18.10
CA ASP A 201 -15.72 -11.68 18.62
C ASP A 201 -17.12 -11.06 18.42
N GLU A 202 -17.23 -9.74 18.68
CA GLU A 202 -18.47 -9.00 18.47
C GLU A 202 -18.93 -9.07 17.02
N ILE A 203 -18.06 -8.64 16.07
CA ILE A 203 -18.39 -8.60 14.64
C ILE A 203 -18.65 -10.03 14.11
N PHE A 204 -17.87 -11.01 14.53
CA PHE A 204 -18.03 -12.40 14.11
C PHE A 204 -19.34 -13.00 14.60
N HIS A 205 -19.71 -12.76 15.86
CA HIS A 205 -21.00 -13.19 16.42
C HIS A 205 -22.17 -12.57 15.66
N VAL A 206 -22.13 -11.27 15.43
CA VAL A 206 -23.19 -10.53 14.72
C VAL A 206 -23.29 -10.97 13.26
N ALA A 207 -22.17 -11.26 12.60
CA ALA A 207 -22.18 -11.81 11.24
C ALA A 207 -22.85 -13.19 11.18
N ASN A 208 -22.57 -14.08 12.14
CA ASN A 208 -23.24 -15.40 12.24
C ASN A 208 -24.71 -15.26 12.57
N TRP A 209 -25.09 -14.40 13.55
CA TRP A 209 -26.49 -14.11 13.84
C TRP A 209 -27.23 -13.63 12.58
N ALA A 210 -26.68 -12.71 11.83
CA ALA A 210 -27.29 -12.22 10.60
C ALA A 210 -27.43 -13.32 9.53
N LYS A 211 -26.43 -14.20 9.42
CA LYS A 211 -26.44 -15.35 8.51
C LYS A 211 -27.54 -16.35 8.88
N ASP A 212 -27.63 -16.71 10.15
CA ASP A 212 -28.65 -17.68 10.64
C ASP A 212 -30.05 -17.10 10.50
N LEU A 213 -30.24 -15.84 10.85
CA LEU A 213 -31.51 -15.14 10.68
C LEU A 213 -31.91 -15.06 9.20
N HIS A 214 -30.97 -14.78 8.30
CA HIS A 214 -31.21 -14.76 6.86
C HIS A 214 -31.56 -16.18 6.33
N LYS A 215 -30.84 -17.21 6.75
CA LYS A 215 -31.18 -18.62 6.40
C LYS A 215 -32.60 -19.00 6.83
N LYS A 216 -32.98 -18.58 8.03
CA LYS A 216 -34.34 -18.89 8.58
C LYS A 216 -35.43 -18.03 7.94
N TYR A 217 -35.15 -16.75 7.68
CA TYR A 217 -36.12 -15.79 7.15
C TYR A 217 -35.52 -14.96 6.00
N PRO A 218 -35.40 -15.52 4.78
CA PRO A 218 -34.66 -14.88 3.67
C PRO A 218 -35.21 -13.53 3.20
N LYS A 219 -36.47 -13.22 3.55
CA LYS A 219 -37.15 -11.97 3.17
C LYS A 219 -37.03 -10.86 4.19
N LYS A 220 -36.55 -11.14 5.42
CA LYS A 220 -36.40 -10.13 6.46
C LYS A 220 -35.26 -9.17 6.07
N HIS A 221 -35.50 -7.89 6.31
CA HIS A 221 -34.48 -6.87 6.19
C HIS A 221 -33.78 -6.70 7.54
N ILE A 222 -32.48 -6.94 7.54
CA ILE A 222 -31.63 -6.92 8.74
C ILE A 222 -30.68 -5.73 8.66
N ALA A 223 -30.61 -4.96 9.75
CA ALA A 223 -29.61 -3.90 9.89
C ALA A 223 -28.51 -4.31 10.85
N ILE A 224 -27.26 -4.01 10.49
CA ILE A 224 -26.13 -3.97 11.41
C ILE A 224 -25.60 -2.54 11.36
N VAL A 225 -25.56 -1.88 12.52
CA VAL A 225 -25.14 -0.49 12.60
C VAL A 225 -23.83 -0.41 13.36
N SER A 226 -22.79 0.16 12.72
CA SER A 226 -21.50 0.46 13.36
C SER A 226 -21.26 1.95 13.35
N PRO A 227 -21.13 2.61 14.51
CA PRO A 227 -20.73 4.00 14.60
C PRO A 227 -19.35 4.27 13.99
N GLN A 228 -18.46 3.30 14.05
CA GLN A 228 -17.08 3.36 13.57
C GLN A 228 -16.91 2.69 12.19
N LEU A 229 -17.98 2.60 11.41
CA LEU A 229 -17.95 1.90 10.11
C LEU A 229 -16.83 2.38 9.18
N ASN A 230 -16.46 3.65 9.22
CA ASN A 230 -15.39 4.21 8.38
C ASN A 230 -14.01 3.62 8.72
N SER A 231 -13.68 3.52 10.00
CA SER A 231 -12.39 2.99 10.48
C SER A 231 -12.36 1.47 10.46
N GLU A 232 -13.47 0.81 10.74
CA GLU A 232 -13.60 -0.65 10.85
C GLU A 232 -14.01 -1.36 9.55
N HIS A 233 -14.24 -0.61 8.48
CA HIS A 233 -14.76 -1.13 7.21
C HIS A 233 -14.04 -2.39 6.71
N HIS A 234 -12.70 -2.38 6.74
CA HIS A 234 -11.91 -3.51 6.26
C HIS A 234 -12.08 -4.75 7.14
N GLN A 235 -12.12 -4.57 8.46
CA GLN A 235 -12.30 -5.66 9.42
C GLN A 235 -13.70 -6.25 9.31
N ILE A 236 -14.75 -5.40 9.33
CA ILE A 236 -16.13 -5.83 9.15
C ILE A 236 -16.29 -6.58 7.83
N LYS A 237 -15.78 -6.02 6.73
CA LYS A 237 -15.83 -6.65 5.42
C LYS A 237 -15.16 -8.02 5.40
N SER A 238 -13.96 -8.14 5.97
CA SER A 238 -13.20 -9.38 6.01
C SER A 238 -13.94 -10.48 6.76
N ILE A 239 -14.49 -10.17 7.95
CA ILE A 239 -15.22 -11.11 8.78
C ILE A 239 -16.55 -11.53 8.09
N PHE A 240 -17.29 -10.57 7.52
CA PHE A 240 -18.52 -10.90 6.79
C PHE A 240 -18.24 -11.71 5.53
N ASP A 241 -17.17 -11.43 4.79
CA ASP A 241 -16.74 -12.24 3.64
C ASP A 241 -16.44 -13.69 4.05
N GLN A 242 -15.77 -13.87 5.18
CA GLN A 242 -15.47 -15.19 5.73
C GLN A 242 -16.74 -15.93 6.16
N VAL A 243 -17.58 -15.30 6.94
CA VAL A 243 -18.83 -15.91 7.46
C VAL A 243 -19.82 -16.23 6.34
N PHE A 244 -19.93 -15.39 5.32
CA PHE A 244 -20.87 -15.55 4.21
C PHE A 244 -20.25 -16.22 2.98
N SER A 245 -19.07 -16.82 3.08
CA SER A 245 -18.39 -17.47 1.96
C SER A 245 -19.23 -18.57 1.27
N ASP A 246 -20.12 -19.23 2.00
CA ASP A 246 -21.03 -20.29 1.53
C ASP A 246 -22.43 -19.78 1.16
N VAL A 247 -22.73 -18.50 1.36
CA VAL A 247 -24.05 -17.92 1.15
C VAL A 247 -24.02 -16.90 0.00
N LEU A 248 -24.52 -17.34 -1.15
CA LEU A 248 -24.70 -16.48 -2.32
C LEU A 248 -26.19 -16.29 -2.60
N VAL A 249 -26.58 -15.09 -3.03
CA VAL A 249 -27.96 -14.74 -3.40
C VAL A 249 -28.05 -14.61 -4.93
N GLY A 250 -28.95 -15.33 -5.54
CA GLY A 250 -29.21 -15.24 -6.99
C GLY A 250 -28.00 -15.63 -7.85
N THR A 251 -27.51 -14.72 -8.68
CA THR A 251 -26.42 -14.93 -9.65
C THR A 251 -25.01 -14.86 -9.04
N GLY A 252 -24.81 -15.30 -7.79
CA GLY A 252 -23.51 -15.29 -7.13
C GLY A 252 -23.20 -14.00 -6.38
N GLN A 253 -24.21 -13.21 -6.02
CA GLN A 253 -24.03 -11.98 -5.25
C GLN A 253 -24.05 -12.27 -3.75
N LYS A 254 -23.33 -11.42 -2.98
CA LYS A 254 -23.29 -11.49 -1.51
C LYS A 254 -24.68 -11.20 -0.92
N ALA A 255 -25.00 -11.86 0.20
CA ALA A 255 -26.26 -11.66 0.92
C ALA A 255 -26.29 -10.35 1.72
N TYR A 256 -25.17 -9.67 1.87
CA TYR A 256 -25.03 -8.43 2.62
C TYR A 256 -24.46 -7.30 1.76
N ASN A 257 -24.73 -6.05 2.17
CA ASN A 257 -24.19 -4.85 1.58
C ASN A 257 -23.65 -3.95 2.69
N ILE A 258 -22.41 -3.46 2.52
CA ILE A 258 -21.83 -2.41 3.37
C ILE A 258 -22.13 -1.08 2.72
N SER A 259 -22.76 -0.22 3.47
CA SER A 259 -23.32 1.03 3.02
C SER A 259 -22.27 2.16 2.89
N LEU A 260 -21.00 1.87 3.09
CA LEU A 260 -19.94 2.84 2.95
C LEU A 260 -19.53 2.96 1.49
N GLY A 261 -19.79 4.12 0.89
CA GLY A 261 -19.14 4.51 -0.35
C GLY A 261 -17.73 5.03 -0.06
N LEU A 262 -16.78 4.71 -0.91
CA LEU A 262 -15.43 5.24 -0.83
C LEU A 262 -15.24 6.35 -1.86
N PRO A 263 -14.35 7.33 -1.61
CA PRO A 263 -13.90 8.25 -2.66
C PRO A 263 -13.46 7.51 -3.93
N LEU A 264 -13.75 8.06 -5.09
CA LEU A 264 -13.31 7.45 -6.35
C LEU A 264 -11.81 7.15 -6.35
N THR A 265 -11.01 8.02 -5.76
CA THR A 265 -9.55 7.90 -5.67
C THR A 265 -9.07 6.70 -4.85
N ASP A 266 -9.91 6.10 -4.01
CA ASP A 266 -9.53 4.96 -3.18
C ASP A 266 -9.64 3.63 -3.90
N TYR A 267 -10.30 3.61 -5.05
CA TYR A 267 -10.40 2.41 -5.86
C TYR A 267 -9.15 2.18 -6.73
N PRO A 268 -8.65 0.94 -6.84
CA PRO A 268 -7.44 0.62 -7.59
C PRO A 268 -7.44 1.15 -9.02
N LEU A 269 -8.55 1.01 -9.74
CA LEU A 269 -8.67 1.50 -11.12
C LEU A 269 -8.36 3.00 -11.22
N ILE A 270 -8.92 3.82 -10.34
CA ILE A 270 -8.73 5.29 -10.35
C ILE A 270 -7.34 5.67 -9.82
N LYS A 271 -6.82 4.95 -8.81
CA LYS A 271 -5.43 5.13 -8.37
C LYS A 271 -4.45 4.94 -9.52
N HIS A 272 -4.60 3.85 -10.25
CA HIS A 272 -3.73 3.58 -11.40
C HIS A 272 -3.93 4.57 -12.54
N LEU A 273 -5.15 5.06 -12.77
CA LEU A 273 -5.42 6.13 -13.73
C LEU A 273 -4.62 7.39 -13.40
N LEU A 274 -4.66 7.84 -12.14
CA LEU A 274 -3.91 9.01 -11.69
C LEU A 274 -2.40 8.80 -11.80
N LEU A 275 -1.90 7.61 -11.45
CA LEU A 275 -0.48 7.25 -11.60
C LEU A 275 -0.04 7.28 -13.08
N VAL A 276 -0.88 6.83 -14.01
CA VAL A 276 -0.62 6.89 -15.46
C VAL A 276 -0.48 8.34 -15.92
N LEU A 277 -1.35 9.24 -15.47
CA LEU A 277 -1.26 10.67 -15.78
C LEU A 277 0.00 11.31 -15.18
N GLN A 278 0.34 10.97 -13.94
CA GLN A 278 1.57 11.42 -13.28
C GLN A 278 2.82 10.92 -14.02
N LEU A 279 2.85 9.64 -14.42
CA LEU A 279 3.97 9.10 -15.20
C LEU A 279 4.10 9.80 -16.54
N SER A 280 3.01 10.06 -17.26
CA SER A 280 3.02 10.78 -18.52
C SER A 280 3.66 12.17 -18.37
N GLN A 281 3.32 12.90 -17.32
CA GLN A 281 3.92 14.20 -17.01
C GLN A 281 5.40 14.09 -16.63
N GLN A 282 5.78 13.05 -15.85
CA GLN A 282 7.16 12.80 -15.44
C GLN A 282 8.07 12.42 -16.61
N LEU A 283 7.56 11.66 -17.56
CA LEU A 283 8.26 11.33 -18.81
C LEU A 283 8.60 12.61 -19.60
N GLN A 284 7.65 13.53 -19.76
CA GLN A 284 7.85 14.80 -20.45
C GLN A 284 8.85 15.73 -19.74
N SER A 285 8.85 15.72 -18.42
CA SER A 285 9.81 16.50 -17.61
C SER A 285 11.17 15.81 -17.46
N ASN A 286 11.33 14.59 -17.99
CA ASN A 286 12.55 13.77 -17.88
C ASN A 286 13.04 13.58 -16.44
N ARG A 287 12.09 13.51 -15.48
CA ARG A 287 12.32 13.22 -14.06
C ARG A 287 11.28 12.21 -13.60
N ILE A 288 11.61 10.95 -13.70
CA ILE A 288 10.71 9.83 -13.49
C ILE A 288 10.87 9.30 -12.06
N SER A 289 9.79 9.24 -11.29
CA SER A 289 9.77 8.61 -9.98
C SER A 289 9.84 7.08 -10.14
N THR A 290 10.76 6.44 -9.42
CA THR A 290 10.89 4.98 -9.38
C THR A 290 9.59 4.32 -8.91
N GLU A 291 8.94 4.86 -7.89
CA GLU A 291 7.69 4.35 -7.37
C GLU A 291 6.56 4.43 -8.40
N THR A 292 6.35 5.63 -8.98
CA THR A 292 5.29 5.85 -9.98
C THR A 292 5.51 4.96 -11.22
N PHE A 293 6.74 4.89 -11.71
CA PHE A 293 7.08 4.05 -12.85
C PHE A 293 6.75 2.58 -12.58
N ASN A 294 7.27 2.03 -11.48
CA ASN A 294 7.06 0.62 -11.12
C ASN A 294 5.58 0.29 -10.91
N ALA A 295 4.83 1.18 -10.27
CA ALA A 295 3.39 1.00 -10.08
C ALA A 295 2.62 0.95 -11.41
N VAL A 296 2.98 1.83 -12.36
CA VAL A 296 2.31 1.89 -13.67
C VAL A 296 2.65 0.69 -14.54
N ILE A 297 3.93 0.31 -14.66
CA ILE A 297 4.31 -0.82 -15.53
C ILE A 297 3.84 -2.18 -15.00
N ALA A 298 3.65 -2.30 -13.68
CA ALA A 298 3.05 -3.46 -13.05
C ALA A 298 1.51 -3.44 -13.10
N SER A 299 0.90 -2.33 -13.54
CA SER A 299 -0.55 -2.17 -13.57
C SER A 299 -1.23 -3.12 -14.57
N PRO A 300 -2.32 -3.80 -14.18
CA PRO A 300 -3.11 -4.61 -15.11
C PRO A 300 -4.03 -3.76 -15.99
N TYR A 301 -4.04 -2.44 -15.85
CA TYR A 301 -4.97 -1.54 -16.52
C TYR A 301 -4.39 -0.84 -17.76
N ILE A 302 -3.09 -0.96 -18.03
CA ILE A 302 -2.46 -0.43 -19.25
C ILE A 302 -2.37 -1.53 -20.33
N ALA A 303 -2.27 -1.13 -21.60
CA ALA A 303 -2.20 -2.08 -22.69
C ALA A 303 -1.01 -3.05 -22.58
N HIS A 304 -1.20 -4.25 -23.11
CA HIS A 304 -0.21 -5.32 -23.17
C HIS A 304 0.33 -5.79 -21.80
N ALA A 305 -0.38 -5.47 -20.72
CA ALA A 305 0.07 -5.83 -19.36
C ALA A 305 0.19 -7.35 -19.17
N LEU A 306 -0.75 -8.13 -19.71
CA LEU A 306 -0.71 -9.59 -19.63
C LEU A 306 0.36 -10.19 -20.55
N ALA A 307 0.52 -9.66 -21.75
CA ALA A 307 1.46 -10.17 -22.75
C ALA A 307 2.94 -10.02 -22.32
N GLU A 308 3.27 -8.97 -21.59
CA GLU A 308 4.62 -8.69 -21.12
C GLU A 308 4.81 -8.84 -19.60
N ARG A 309 3.86 -9.46 -18.88
CA ARG A 309 3.84 -9.50 -17.42
C ARG A 309 5.18 -9.89 -16.79
N SER A 310 5.75 -11.02 -17.21
CA SER A 310 7.01 -11.51 -16.64
C SER A 310 8.20 -10.60 -16.97
N ARG A 311 8.24 -10.05 -18.20
CA ARG A 311 9.30 -9.14 -18.62
C ARG A 311 9.22 -7.80 -17.88
N ARG A 312 8.01 -7.26 -17.69
CA ARG A 312 7.78 -6.04 -16.90
C ARG A 312 8.16 -6.23 -15.44
N ALA A 313 7.90 -7.42 -14.86
CA ALA A 313 8.34 -7.74 -13.49
C ALA A 313 9.87 -7.74 -13.37
N LEU A 314 10.59 -8.26 -14.36
CA LEU A 314 12.06 -8.19 -14.40
C LEU A 314 12.56 -6.75 -14.55
N LEU A 315 11.88 -5.92 -15.35
CA LEU A 315 12.20 -4.50 -15.48
C LEU A 315 11.98 -3.74 -14.16
N VAL A 316 10.90 -4.04 -13.42
CA VAL A 316 10.68 -3.50 -12.06
C VAL A 316 11.87 -3.81 -11.15
N ASN A 317 12.32 -5.07 -11.11
CA ASN A 317 13.48 -5.48 -10.32
C ASN A 317 14.74 -4.74 -10.75
N GLN A 318 14.95 -4.57 -12.06
CA GLN A 318 16.08 -3.83 -12.58
C GLN A 318 16.08 -2.37 -12.15
N VAL A 319 14.93 -1.69 -12.24
CA VAL A 319 14.78 -0.28 -11.84
C VAL A 319 14.95 -0.12 -10.31
N LEU A 320 14.44 -1.05 -9.52
CA LEU A 320 14.65 -1.07 -8.07
C LEU A 320 16.12 -1.23 -7.69
N SER A 321 16.88 -2.03 -8.46
CA SER A 321 18.32 -2.25 -8.20
C SER A 321 19.17 -0.99 -8.37
N TRP A 322 18.66 0.06 -9.00
CA TRP A 322 19.38 1.33 -9.12
C TRP A 322 19.43 2.11 -7.80
N SER A 323 18.58 1.76 -6.84
CA SER A 323 18.49 2.42 -5.52
C SER A 323 18.32 3.95 -5.61
N GLN A 324 17.61 4.41 -6.64
CA GLN A 324 17.32 5.82 -6.91
C GLN A 324 15.84 6.09 -6.71
N THR A 325 15.50 7.22 -6.10
CA THR A 325 14.10 7.67 -5.99
C THR A 325 13.56 8.24 -7.31
N HIS A 326 14.46 8.78 -8.14
CA HIS A 326 14.13 9.32 -9.46
C HIS A 326 15.26 9.00 -10.45
N PHE A 327 14.88 8.81 -11.71
CA PHE A 327 15.82 8.55 -12.81
C PHE A 327 15.41 9.34 -14.07
N LYS A 328 16.29 9.35 -15.07
CA LYS A 328 16.04 9.97 -16.37
C LYS A 328 15.70 8.92 -17.42
N PHE A 329 14.98 9.32 -18.46
CA PHE A 329 14.52 8.41 -19.53
C PHE A 329 15.69 7.68 -20.22
N ASN A 330 16.82 8.34 -20.45
CA ASN A 330 17.99 7.73 -21.07
C ASN A 330 18.59 6.55 -20.27
N GLN A 331 18.41 6.51 -18.94
CA GLN A 331 18.81 5.36 -18.11
C GLN A 331 17.86 4.17 -18.34
N LEU A 332 16.59 4.44 -18.64
CA LEU A 332 15.57 3.42 -18.84
C LEU A 332 15.62 2.82 -20.24
N ASP A 333 15.88 3.61 -21.28
CA ASP A 333 15.72 3.23 -22.70
C ASP A 333 16.47 1.95 -23.09
N ALA A 334 17.72 1.79 -22.61
CA ALA A 334 18.51 0.59 -22.86
C ALA A 334 17.89 -0.69 -22.25
N HIS A 335 17.07 -0.58 -21.20
CA HIS A 335 16.43 -1.71 -20.51
C HIS A 335 15.05 -2.06 -21.07
N LEU A 336 14.47 -1.16 -21.87
CA LEU A 336 13.16 -1.39 -22.52
C LEU A 336 13.23 -2.40 -23.69
N ILE A 337 14.40 -2.80 -24.14
CA ILE A 337 14.59 -3.73 -25.25
C ILE A 337 13.87 -5.06 -25.01
N ASN A 338 13.78 -5.50 -23.76
CA ASN A 338 13.10 -6.74 -23.37
C ASN A 338 11.58 -6.58 -23.20
N THR A 339 11.07 -5.35 -23.27
CA THR A 339 9.64 -5.01 -23.15
C THR A 339 9.23 -4.12 -24.34
N PRO A 340 9.26 -4.64 -25.56
CA PRO A 340 9.08 -3.82 -26.78
C PRO A 340 7.69 -3.18 -26.88
N LEU A 341 6.64 -3.85 -26.39
CA LEU A 341 5.29 -3.27 -26.40
C LEU A 341 5.18 -2.11 -25.39
N LEU A 342 5.76 -2.24 -24.21
CA LEU A 342 5.86 -1.15 -23.24
C LEU A 342 6.70 0.01 -23.81
N LYS A 343 7.81 -0.29 -24.50
CA LYS A 343 8.63 0.73 -25.15
C LYS A 343 7.82 1.57 -26.12
N THR A 344 7.06 0.93 -27.00
CA THR A 344 6.18 1.63 -27.94
C THR A 344 5.19 2.55 -27.23
N LEU A 345 4.53 2.07 -26.16
CA LEU A 345 3.61 2.90 -25.36
C LEU A 345 4.31 4.15 -24.78
N ILE A 346 5.51 3.98 -24.23
CA ILE A 346 6.26 5.09 -23.65
C ILE A 346 6.71 6.08 -24.75
N ASP A 347 7.18 5.59 -25.88
CA ASP A 347 7.58 6.42 -27.01
C ASP A 347 6.39 7.24 -27.55
N ASP A 348 5.21 6.62 -27.69
CA ASP A 348 3.97 7.28 -28.10
C ASP A 348 3.52 8.35 -27.11
N VAL A 349 3.63 8.08 -25.81
CA VAL A 349 3.33 9.06 -24.74
C VAL A 349 4.32 10.24 -24.79
N ASN A 350 5.60 9.98 -24.98
CA ASN A 350 6.63 11.01 -25.10
C ASN A 350 6.42 11.90 -26.34
N ALA A 351 5.87 11.35 -27.43
CA ALA A 351 5.54 12.10 -28.63
C ALA A 351 4.36 13.07 -28.43
N GLN A 352 3.51 12.84 -27.43
CA GLN A 352 2.39 13.72 -27.08
C GLN A 352 2.84 14.88 -26.19
N VAL A 353 3.56 15.82 -26.74
CA VAL A 353 4.08 16.95 -25.95
C VAL A 353 2.92 17.89 -25.55
N THR A 354 2.70 18.02 -24.24
CA THR A 354 1.76 18.98 -23.66
C THR A 354 2.55 20.06 -22.93
N ASN A 355 2.73 21.21 -23.54
CA ASN A 355 3.53 22.28 -22.99
C ASN A 355 2.70 23.45 -22.46
N GLY A 356 3.21 24.11 -21.43
CA GLY A 356 2.72 25.37 -20.90
C GLY A 356 1.54 25.27 -19.94
N GLN A 357 0.99 26.42 -19.63
CA GLN A 357 -0.19 26.57 -18.78
C GLN A 357 -1.47 26.54 -19.62
N GLN A 358 -2.42 25.69 -19.24
CA GLN A 358 -3.69 25.52 -19.93
C GLN A 358 -4.85 25.56 -18.94
N LYS A 359 -6.08 25.80 -19.43
CA LYS A 359 -7.31 25.68 -18.63
C LYS A 359 -7.64 24.20 -18.37
N HIS A 360 -8.43 23.92 -17.36
CA HIS A 360 -8.81 22.57 -16.94
C HIS A 360 -9.58 21.79 -18.00
N ASP A 361 -10.40 22.45 -18.82
CA ASP A 361 -11.08 21.81 -19.97
C ASP A 361 -10.07 21.26 -20.98
N GLN A 362 -9.01 22.02 -21.28
CA GLN A 362 -7.95 21.56 -22.18
C GLN A 362 -7.10 20.45 -21.53
N TRP A 363 -6.83 20.55 -20.24
CA TRP A 363 -6.15 19.47 -19.50
C TRP A 363 -6.95 18.18 -19.50
N LEU A 364 -8.28 18.23 -19.36
CA LEU A 364 -9.11 17.03 -19.43
C LEU A 364 -9.01 16.33 -20.79
N LEU A 365 -8.96 17.09 -21.89
CA LEU A 365 -8.71 16.52 -23.22
C LEU A 365 -7.35 15.84 -23.32
N ASN A 366 -6.31 16.48 -22.78
CA ASN A 366 -4.95 15.91 -22.75
C ASN A 366 -4.89 14.65 -21.88
N PHE A 367 -5.53 14.64 -20.71
CA PHE A 367 -5.61 13.46 -19.84
C PHE A 367 -6.27 12.29 -20.55
N ASN A 368 -7.39 12.52 -21.24
CA ASN A 368 -8.07 11.49 -22.01
C ASN A 368 -7.20 10.97 -23.17
N ALA A 369 -6.45 11.85 -23.85
CA ALA A 369 -5.52 11.46 -24.90
C ALA A 369 -4.39 10.56 -24.34
N HIS A 370 -3.78 10.93 -23.21
CA HIS A 370 -2.76 10.10 -22.56
C HIS A 370 -3.32 8.73 -22.12
N LEU A 371 -4.51 8.71 -21.51
CA LEU A 371 -5.15 7.45 -21.11
C LEU A 371 -5.43 6.54 -22.31
N GLN A 372 -5.85 7.14 -23.43
CA GLN A 372 -6.08 6.41 -24.69
C GLN A 372 -4.76 5.84 -25.24
N THR A 373 -3.67 6.60 -25.24
CA THR A 373 -2.35 6.14 -25.71
C THR A 373 -1.82 5.00 -24.85
N TRP A 374 -1.98 5.09 -23.51
CA TRP A 374 -1.67 3.98 -22.62
C TRP A 374 -2.59 2.76 -22.80
N GLY A 375 -3.67 2.85 -23.61
CA GLY A 375 -4.70 1.81 -23.72
C GLY A 375 -5.33 1.50 -22.35
N PHE A 376 -5.59 2.53 -21.56
CA PHE A 376 -6.05 2.36 -20.19
C PHE A 376 -7.42 1.67 -20.13
N ALA A 377 -7.53 0.60 -19.35
CA ALA A 377 -8.74 -0.20 -19.15
C ALA A 377 -9.31 -0.87 -20.43
N THR A 378 -8.49 -1.10 -21.47
CA THR A 378 -8.93 -1.70 -22.74
C THR A 378 -8.45 -3.14 -22.95
N ASP A 379 -7.34 -3.55 -22.31
CA ASP A 379 -6.65 -4.82 -22.58
C ASP A 379 -7.30 -6.05 -21.92
N ARG A 380 -8.14 -5.84 -20.93
CA ARG A 380 -8.87 -6.89 -20.22
C ARG A 380 -10.34 -6.52 -19.97
N THR A 381 -11.16 -7.54 -19.78
CA THR A 381 -12.55 -7.33 -19.35
C THR A 381 -12.58 -6.78 -17.92
N LEU A 382 -13.25 -5.65 -17.74
CA LEU A 382 -13.50 -5.08 -16.43
C LEU A 382 -14.57 -5.90 -15.69
N SER A 383 -14.41 -6.07 -14.41
CA SER A 383 -15.47 -6.59 -13.53
C SER A 383 -16.68 -5.64 -13.53
N SER A 384 -17.84 -6.13 -13.10
CA SER A 384 -19.05 -5.29 -13.01
C SER A 384 -18.84 -4.04 -12.14
N VAL A 385 -18.08 -4.16 -11.06
CA VAL A 385 -17.76 -3.02 -10.17
C VAL A 385 -16.83 -2.03 -10.86
N GLU A 386 -15.78 -2.53 -11.51
CA GLU A 386 -14.82 -1.68 -12.25
C GLU A 386 -15.50 -0.96 -13.42
N TYR A 387 -16.43 -1.62 -14.11
CA TYR A 387 -17.21 -1.01 -15.19
C TYR A 387 -18.12 0.12 -14.66
N GLN A 388 -18.84 -0.10 -13.57
CA GLN A 388 -19.67 0.93 -12.94
C GLN A 388 -18.80 2.11 -12.45
N LEU A 389 -17.63 1.81 -11.87
CA LEU A 389 -16.66 2.79 -11.39
C LEU A 389 -16.12 3.63 -12.56
N PHE A 390 -15.74 3.00 -13.67
CA PHE A 390 -15.22 3.68 -14.85
C PHE A 390 -16.27 4.60 -15.49
N ASN A 391 -17.51 4.13 -15.59
CA ASN A 391 -18.62 4.96 -16.05
C ASN A 391 -18.86 6.17 -15.11
N LYS A 392 -18.80 5.94 -13.80
CA LYS A 392 -18.92 7.03 -12.83
C LYS A 392 -17.79 8.05 -12.97
N TYR A 393 -16.56 7.57 -13.15
CA TYR A 393 -15.39 8.40 -13.47
C TYR A 393 -15.65 9.26 -14.71
N GLN A 394 -16.06 8.66 -15.84
CA GLN A 394 -16.30 9.39 -17.08
C GLN A 394 -17.35 10.50 -16.92
N GLN A 395 -18.45 10.21 -16.22
CA GLN A 395 -19.48 11.22 -15.94
C GLN A 395 -18.97 12.35 -15.05
N THR A 396 -18.16 12.00 -14.03
CA THR A 396 -17.65 12.95 -13.04
C THR A 396 -16.54 13.83 -13.61
N SER A 397 -15.66 13.26 -14.44
CA SER A 397 -14.51 13.97 -15.00
C SER A 397 -14.89 15.20 -15.82
N LEU A 398 -16.06 15.17 -16.48
CA LEU A 398 -16.58 16.32 -17.22
C LEU A 398 -16.79 17.56 -16.34
N GLY A 399 -17.05 17.35 -15.07
CA GLY A 399 -17.20 18.46 -14.11
C GLY A 399 -15.92 19.27 -13.89
N LEU A 400 -14.74 18.71 -14.18
CA LEU A 400 -13.47 19.43 -14.09
C LEU A 400 -13.46 20.71 -14.94
N ASN A 401 -14.23 20.72 -16.04
CA ASN A 401 -14.37 21.90 -16.91
C ASN A 401 -14.90 23.13 -16.17
N GLN A 402 -15.67 22.94 -15.09
CA GLN A 402 -16.21 24.03 -14.28
C GLN A 402 -15.11 24.85 -13.62
N LEU A 403 -13.99 24.19 -13.24
CA LEU A 403 -12.84 24.87 -12.65
C LEU A 403 -12.17 25.87 -13.60
N SER A 404 -12.30 25.68 -14.92
CA SER A 404 -11.74 26.60 -15.93
C SER A 404 -12.26 28.04 -15.80
N GLN A 405 -13.40 28.24 -15.13
CA GLN A 405 -14.00 29.56 -14.92
C GLN A 405 -13.48 30.24 -13.65
N ILE A 406 -12.82 29.48 -12.77
CA ILE A 406 -12.39 29.92 -11.43
C ILE A 406 -10.87 30.06 -11.35
N THR A 407 -10.12 29.05 -11.87
CA THR A 407 -8.68 28.92 -11.61
C THR A 407 -7.78 29.52 -12.69
N GLY A 408 -8.32 29.91 -13.86
CA GLY A 408 -7.49 30.37 -14.97
C GLY A 408 -6.68 29.24 -15.61
N LYS A 409 -5.43 29.57 -16.07
CA LYS A 409 -4.51 28.59 -16.65
C LYS A 409 -3.58 28.04 -15.56
N VAL A 410 -3.38 26.71 -15.57
CA VAL A 410 -2.53 26.00 -14.62
C VAL A 410 -1.54 25.07 -15.35
N GLY A 411 -0.43 24.71 -14.69
CA GLY A 411 0.52 23.72 -15.21
C GLY A 411 0.02 22.29 -15.03
N ALA A 412 0.67 21.32 -15.70
CA ALA A 412 0.28 19.90 -15.68
C ALA A 412 0.19 19.30 -14.28
N SER A 413 1.19 19.53 -13.44
CA SER A 413 1.20 18.98 -12.06
C SER A 413 0.03 19.52 -11.22
N GLN A 414 -0.28 20.81 -11.34
CA GLN A 414 -1.42 21.42 -10.65
C GLN A 414 -2.73 20.87 -11.18
N ALA A 415 -2.87 20.73 -12.49
CA ALA A 415 -4.07 20.17 -13.11
C ALA A 415 -4.34 18.71 -12.66
N ILE A 416 -3.29 17.88 -12.54
CA ILE A 416 -3.41 16.51 -12.01
C ILE A 416 -3.81 16.54 -10.53
N SER A 417 -3.23 17.42 -9.73
CA SER A 417 -3.59 17.59 -8.31
C SER A 417 -5.05 18.03 -8.14
N ASP A 418 -5.49 19.02 -8.92
CA ASP A 418 -6.86 19.50 -8.92
C ASP A 418 -7.83 18.40 -9.37
N PHE A 419 -7.44 17.60 -10.38
CA PHE A 419 -8.22 16.46 -10.83
C PHE A 419 -8.33 15.35 -9.78
N GLN A 420 -7.23 15.05 -9.10
CA GLN A 420 -7.25 14.11 -7.97
C GLN A 420 -8.18 14.62 -6.85
N THR A 421 -8.08 15.90 -6.50
CA THR A 421 -8.96 16.54 -5.51
C THR A 421 -10.41 16.48 -5.97
N TRP A 422 -10.71 16.75 -7.23
CA TRP A 422 -12.04 16.62 -7.80
C TRP A 422 -12.61 15.20 -7.65
N LEU A 423 -11.84 14.18 -8.02
CA LEU A 423 -12.26 12.78 -7.93
C LEU A 423 -12.41 12.29 -6.48
N SER A 424 -11.60 12.81 -5.54
CA SER A 424 -11.68 12.44 -4.12
C SER A 424 -12.96 12.90 -3.42
N GLN A 425 -13.61 13.94 -3.94
CA GLN A 425 -14.88 14.44 -3.39
C GLN A 425 -16.09 13.61 -3.86
N VAL A 426 -15.90 12.73 -4.83
CA VAL A 426 -17.00 11.92 -5.38
C VAL A 426 -17.00 10.56 -4.72
N ILE A 427 -17.99 10.35 -3.89
CA ILE A 427 -18.21 9.05 -3.25
C ILE A 427 -18.88 8.10 -4.25
N PHE A 428 -18.31 6.92 -4.39
CA PHE A 428 -18.83 5.84 -5.21
C PHE A 428 -19.15 4.63 -4.35
N GLN A 429 -20.29 4.07 -4.58
CA GLN A 429 -20.69 2.75 -4.07
C GLN A 429 -21.21 1.95 -5.27
N ALA A 430 -20.64 0.79 -5.50
CA ALA A 430 -21.13 -0.10 -6.55
C ALA A 430 -22.57 -0.50 -6.26
N GLN A 431 -23.41 -0.47 -7.28
CA GLN A 431 -24.78 -0.98 -7.16
C GLN A 431 -24.72 -2.48 -6.93
N SER A 432 -25.13 -2.90 -5.74
CA SER A 432 -25.38 -4.30 -5.42
C SER A 432 -26.84 -4.62 -5.66
N ALA A 433 -27.17 -5.88 -5.94
CA ALA A 433 -28.55 -6.34 -5.91
C ALA A 433 -29.19 -6.01 -4.56
N LYS A 434 -30.52 -6.06 -4.50
CA LYS A 434 -31.30 -5.86 -3.28
C LYS A 434 -30.92 -6.94 -2.26
N THR A 435 -29.92 -6.65 -1.43
CA THR A 435 -29.47 -7.54 -0.37
C THR A 435 -30.32 -7.31 0.89
N PRO A 436 -30.76 -8.37 1.57
CA PRO A 436 -31.58 -8.24 2.75
C PRO A 436 -30.82 -7.71 3.97
N ILE A 437 -29.52 -7.94 4.03
CA ILE A 437 -28.66 -7.50 5.15
C ILE A 437 -27.94 -6.22 4.75
N GLN A 438 -28.10 -5.17 5.58
CA GLN A 438 -27.47 -3.86 5.39
C GLN A 438 -26.57 -3.53 6.57
N ILE A 439 -25.31 -3.23 6.30
CA ILE A 439 -24.34 -2.73 7.27
C ILE A 439 -24.20 -1.23 7.07
N LEU A 440 -24.51 -0.46 8.11
CA LEU A 440 -24.75 0.99 8.04
C LEU A 440 -23.92 1.74 9.08
N GLY A 441 -23.56 2.97 8.80
CA GLY A 441 -23.14 3.93 9.84
C GLY A 441 -24.33 4.44 10.65
N SER A 442 -24.10 4.99 11.84
CA SER A 442 -25.15 5.51 12.73
C SER A 442 -26.00 6.58 12.06
N LEU A 443 -25.37 7.59 11.44
CA LEU A 443 -26.07 8.67 10.72
C LEU A 443 -26.87 8.17 9.52
N GLU A 444 -26.42 7.08 8.88
CA GLU A 444 -27.09 6.50 7.72
C GLU A 444 -28.31 5.67 8.11
N ALA A 445 -28.30 5.13 9.32
CA ALA A 445 -29.39 4.32 9.87
C ALA A 445 -30.54 5.20 10.42
N GLU A 446 -30.30 6.48 10.71
CA GLU A 446 -31.30 7.37 11.30
C GLU A 446 -32.62 7.42 10.53
N SER A 447 -33.72 7.28 11.25
CA SER A 447 -35.10 7.30 10.74
C SER A 447 -35.42 6.25 9.66
N LEU A 448 -34.60 5.19 9.59
CA LEU A 448 -34.90 4.00 8.81
C LEU A 448 -35.51 2.92 9.69
N TYR A 449 -36.22 1.97 9.10
CA TYR A 449 -36.84 0.85 9.79
C TYR A 449 -36.48 -0.49 9.14
N PHE A 450 -36.28 -1.51 10.00
CA PHE A 450 -35.88 -2.86 9.60
C PHE A 450 -36.71 -3.91 10.39
N ASP A 451 -36.69 -5.14 9.94
CA ASP A 451 -37.34 -6.23 10.67
C ASP A 451 -36.58 -6.63 11.94
N GLU A 452 -35.23 -6.55 11.86
CA GLU A 452 -34.32 -6.85 12.97
C GLU A 452 -33.10 -5.88 12.86
N ALA A 453 -32.56 -5.48 13.98
CA ALA A 453 -31.38 -4.59 13.99
C ALA A 453 -30.39 -5.00 15.09
N TRP A 454 -29.10 -4.84 14.81
CA TRP A 454 -28.02 -4.96 15.77
C TRP A 454 -27.07 -3.77 15.65
N VAL A 455 -26.83 -3.11 16.77
CA VAL A 455 -25.91 -1.97 16.85
C VAL A 455 -24.65 -2.43 17.59
N ILE A 456 -23.51 -2.43 16.90
CA ILE A 456 -22.20 -2.83 17.45
C ILE A 456 -21.41 -1.61 17.89
N GLY A 457 -20.38 -1.81 18.73
CA GLY A 457 -19.46 -0.75 19.13
C GLY A 457 -20.09 0.34 19.98
N MET A 458 -21.07 0.01 20.82
CA MET A 458 -21.77 0.94 21.72
C MET A 458 -20.91 1.27 22.94
N THR A 459 -19.82 1.96 22.71
CA THR A 459 -18.86 2.38 23.75
C THR A 459 -19.15 3.75 24.31
N ASP A 460 -18.55 4.08 25.45
CA ASP A 460 -18.54 5.39 26.08
C ASP A 460 -17.86 6.48 25.21
N ASN A 461 -16.98 6.09 24.29
CA ASN A 461 -16.37 6.99 23.32
C ASN A 461 -17.31 7.39 22.18
N PHE A 462 -18.32 6.58 21.91
CA PHE A 462 -19.34 6.87 20.90
C PHE A 462 -20.54 7.59 21.51
N LEU A 463 -21.06 7.11 22.64
CA LEU A 463 -22.29 7.61 23.22
C LEU A 463 -22.22 7.64 24.75
N PRO A 464 -22.16 8.88 25.36
CA PRO A 464 -22.14 10.19 24.70
C PRO A 464 -20.82 10.48 23.97
N ALA A 465 -20.89 11.27 22.91
CA ALA A 465 -19.72 11.75 22.21
C ALA A 465 -18.88 12.69 23.09
N SER A 466 -17.59 12.75 22.84
CA SER A 466 -16.70 13.72 23.52
C SER A 466 -16.96 15.15 23.03
N ILE A 467 -16.60 16.15 23.86
CA ILE A 467 -16.59 17.55 23.42
C ILE A 467 -15.64 17.68 22.21
N ASN A 468 -16.18 18.18 21.12
CA ASN A 468 -15.43 18.41 19.89
C ASN A 468 -15.88 19.73 19.26
N SER A 469 -15.34 20.83 19.75
CA SER A 469 -15.64 22.16 19.21
C SER A 469 -14.92 22.39 17.89
N PRO A 470 -15.54 23.12 16.94
CA PRO A 470 -14.89 23.52 15.69
C PRO A 470 -13.62 24.34 15.97
N ARG A 471 -12.54 24.08 15.21
CA ARG A 471 -11.20 24.65 15.50
C ARG A 471 -11.12 26.17 15.37
N PHE A 472 -11.97 26.78 14.55
CA PHE A 472 -11.96 28.22 14.25
C PHE A 472 -13.11 28.98 14.89
N ILE A 473 -14.02 28.29 15.59
CA ILE A 473 -15.12 28.87 16.29
C ILE A 473 -14.87 28.73 17.81
N PRO A 474 -14.71 29.80 18.57
CA PRO A 474 -14.49 29.73 20.00
C PRO A 474 -15.59 28.96 20.72
N ASN A 475 -15.25 28.29 21.82
CA ASN A 475 -16.17 27.39 22.53
C ASN A 475 -17.41 28.13 23.10
N ASP A 476 -17.25 29.36 23.57
CA ASP A 476 -18.31 30.20 24.06
C ASP A 476 -19.29 30.61 22.93
N VAL A 477 -18.73 30.98 21.75
CA VAL A 477 -19.53 31.26 20.55
C VAL A 477 -20.23 29.99 20.06
N ALA A 478 -19.52 28.88 20.03
CA ALA A 478 -20.08 27.58 19.61
C ALA A 478 -21.23 27.14 20.53
N ALA A 479 -21.09 27.31 21.85
CA ALA A 479 -22.12 26.99 22.83
C ALA A 479 -23.34 27.96 22.72
N GLN A 480 -23.09 29.27 22.58
CA GLN A 480 -24.14 30.27 22.42
C GLN A 480 -24.99 30.01 21.15
N HIS A 481 -24.34 29.59 20.05
CA HIS A 481 -25.01 29.32 18.80
C HIS A 481 -25.46 27.87 18.65
N GLN A 482 -25.44 27.10 19.75
CA GLN A 482 -25.92 25.72 19.81
C GLN A 482 -25.27 24.78 18.75
N ILE A 483 -23.97 24.92 18.53
CA ILE A 483 -23.24 23.98 17.69
C ILE A 483 -23.17 22.60 18.39
N PRO A 484 -23.50 21.50 17.73
CA PRO A 484 -23.45 20.16 18.32
C PRO A 484 -22.07 19.88 18.95
N HIS A 485 -22.06 19.17 20.08
CA HIS A 485 -20.86 18.81 20.85
C HIS A 485 -20.03 19.96 21.43
N SER A 486 -20.59 21.19 21.49
CA SER A 486 -19.89 22.35 22.06
C SER A 486 -19.99 22.45 23.58
N ASN A 487 -20.99 21.84 24.21
CA ASN A 487 -21.16 21.77 25.67
C ASN A 487 -21.81 20.47 26.12
N PHE A 488 -21.77 20.17 27.42
CA PHE A 488 -22.27 18.92 27.99
C PHE A 488 -23.80 18.75 27.86
N GLU A 489 -24.58 19.82 27.90
CA GLU A 489 -26.03 19.73 27.77
C GLU A 489 -26.44 19.33 26.35
N LEU A 490 -25.80 19.90 25.34
CA LEU A 490 -26.03 19.55 23.94
C LEU A 490 -25.57 18.13 23.65
N ILE A 491 -24.43 17.70 24.21
CA ILE A 491 -23.94 16.35 24.09
C ILE A 491 -24.90 15.34 24.71
N ALA A 492 -25.40 15.61 25.93
CA ALA A 492 -26.34 14.74 26.63
C ALA A 492 -27.67 14.61 25.86
N LYS A 493 -28.18 15.73 25.36
CA LYS A 493 -29.40 15.76 24.53
C LYS A 493 -29.17 14.98 23.23
N ASP A 494 -28.05 15.24 22.53
CA ASP A 494 -27.72 14.57 21.29
C ASP A 494 -27.55 13.07 21.48
N ALA A 495 -26.93 12.65 22.59
CA ALA A 495 -26.76 11.24 22.92
C ALA A 495 -28.11 10.55 23.17
N GLN A 496 -29.04 11.18 23.91
CA GLN A 496 -30.37 10.64 24.15
C GLN A 496 -31.18 10.53 22.86
N ASP A 497 -31.11 11.57 22.00
CA ASP A 497 -31.81 11.57 20.70
C ASP A 497 -31.24 10.51 19.77
N THR A 498 -29.90 10.30 19.78
CA THR A 498 -29.23 9.24 19.02
C THR A 498 -29.66 7.86 19.50
N LEU A 499 -29.66 7.64 20.81
CA LEU A 499 -30.10 6.35 21.38
C LEU A 499 -31.56 6.06 21.00
N ASN A 500 -32.44 7.05 21.10
CA ASN A 500 -33.86 6.94 20.72
C ASN A 500 -34.01 6.56 19.24
N ASN A 501 -33.22 7.17 18.35
CA ASN A 501 -33.23 6.84 16.93
C ASN A 501 -32.74 5.40 16.69
N LEU A 502 -31.71 4.94 17.42
CA LEU A 502 -31.19 3.57 17.30
C LEU A 502 -32.18 2.53 17.85
N ILE A 503 -32.88 2.83 18.95
CA ILE A 503 -33.94 1.99 19.50
C ILE A 503 -35.10 1.84 18.51
N ASN A 504 -35.44 2.89 17.79
CA ASN A 504 -36.55 2.91 16.85
C ASN A 504 -36.25 2.27 15.48
N LEU A 505 -35.05 1.69 15.28
CA LEU A 505 -34.70 1.01 14.03
C LEU A 505 -35.53 -0.24 13.77
N SER A 506 -36.00 -0.91 14.82
CA SER A 506 -36.77 -2.17 14.71
C SER A 506 -37.61 -2.44 15.98
N ASN A 507 -38.57 -3.34 15.90
CA ASN A 507 -39.19 -3.88 17.09
C ASN A 507 -38.24 -4.75 17.92
N GLN A 508 -37.16 -5.24 17.35
CA GLN A 508 -36.11 -6.03 18.02
C GLN A 508 -34.76 -5.45 17.69
N VAL A 509 -34.11 -4.82 18.68
CA VAL A 509 -32.80 -4.21 18.54
C VAL A 509 -31.86 -4.78 19.59
N SER A 510 -30.71 -5.29 19.14
CA SER A 510 -29.61 -5.68 20.02
C SER A 510 -28.51 -4.60 20.01
N PHE A 511 -27.97 -4.32 21.19
CA PHE A 511 -26.83 -3.44 21.36
C PHE A 511 -25.65 -4.22 21.89
N SER A 512 -24.44 -3.93 21.41
CA SER A 512 -23.25 -4.60 21.92
C SER A 512 -22.03 -3.69 21.93
N TYR A 513 -21.07 -4.04 22.75
CA TYR A 513 -19.73 -3.49 22.71
C TYR A 513 -18.70 -4.57 23.05
N ALA A 514 -17.44 -4.35 22.66
CA ALA A 514 -16.31 -5.17 23.02
C ALA A 514 -15.48 -4.52 24.12
N LYS A 515 -15.03 -5.30 25.13
CA LYS A 515 -14.16 -4.81 26.22
C LYS A 515 -12.78 -4.39 25.72
N ASN A 516 -12.30 -5.00 24.63
CA ASN A 516 -10.97 -4.74 24.09
C ASN A 516 -11.04 -4.45 22.58
N HIS A 517 -10.40 -3.35 22.20
CA HIS A 517 -10.17 -3.01 20.80
C HIS A 517 -8.65 -2.91 20.60
N PHE A 518 -8.06 -3.89 19.89
CA PHE A 518 -6.62 -4.15 19.86
C PHE A 518 -6.05 -4.23 21.29
N GLU A 519 -5.15 -3.32 21.66
CA GLU A 519 -4.50 -3.26 22.99
C GLU A 519 -5.20 -2.28 23.96
N SER A 520 -6.33 -1.67 23.56
CA SER A 520 -7.04 -0.69 24.36
C SER A 520 -8.30 -1.27 24.98
N GLU A 521 -8.47 -1.08 26.30
CA GLU A 521 -9.70 -1.40 27.00
C GLU A 521 -10.79 -0.37 26.68
N GLN A 522 -12.03 -0.84 26.52
CA GLN A 522 -13.21 -0.04 26.23
C GLN A 522 -14.32 -0.31 27.26
N HIS A 523 -15.14 0.70 27.48
CA HIS A 523 -16.30 0.60 28.34
C HIS A 523 -17.60 0.80 27.54
N GLY A 524 -18.65 0.15 27.98
CA GLY A 524 -19.97 0.33 27.37
C GLY A 524 -20.53 1.73 27.61
N SER A 525 -21.36 2.18 26.68
CA SER A 525 -22.07 3.46 26.85
C SER A 525 -22.86 3.48 28.17
N PRO A 526 -22.72 4.55 29.01
CA PRO A 526 -23.44 4.67 30.25
C PRO A 526 -24.97 4.85 30.09
N LEU A 527 -25.43 5.04 28.86
CA LEU A 527 -26.85 5.16 28.55
C LEU A 527 -27.55 3.79 28.38
N LEU A 528 -26.80 2.71 28.38
CA LEU A 528 -27.30 1.35 28.24
C LEU A 528 -26.81 0.48 29.40
N ASP A 529 -27.69 -0.39 29.88
CA ASP A 529 -27.35 -1.35 30.93
C ASP A 529 -26.89 -2.67 30.31
N PHE A 530 -25.57 -2.89 30.35
CA PHE A 530 -24.94 -4.09 29.79
C PHE A 530 -24.74 -5.15 30.88
N ASN A 531 -25.62 -6.14 30.90
CA ASN A 531 -25.66 -7.18 31.97
C ASN A 531 -25.31 -8.56 31.45
N HIS A 532 -25.19 -8.76 30.15
CA HIS A 532 -25.01 -10.07 29.56
C HIS A 532 -23.70 -10.18 28.80
N GLU A 533 -22.76 -10.92 29.38
CA GLU A 533 -21.48 -11.23 28.73
C GLU A 533 -21.64 -12.50 27.89
N ILE A 534 -21.34 -12.37 26.60
CA ILE A 534 -21.31 -13.51 25.68
C ILE A 534 -19.85 -14.01 25.63
N THR A 535 -19.67 -15.21 26.17
CA THR A 535 -18.45 -15.96 25.89
C THR A 535 -18.50 -16.33 24.40
N ALA A 536 -17.56 -15.80 23.62
CA ALA A 536 -17.47 -16.17 22.22
C ALA A 536 -17.43 -17.70 22.11
N PRO A 537 -18.21 -18.30 21.21
CA PRO A 537 -18.06 -19.73 20.94
C PRO A 537 -16.61 -19.96 20.56
N GLU A 538 -16.00 -20.99 21.15
CA GLU A 538 -14.70 -21.43 20.64
C GLU A 538 -14.82 -21.48 19.12
N HIS A 539 -13.95 -20.73 18.43
CA HIS A 539 -13.90 -20.77 16.97
C HIS A 539 -13.50 -22.18 16.55
N ARG A 540 -14.48 -23.09 16.59
CA ARG A 540 -14.32 -24.37 15.94
C ARG A 540 -14.41 -24.11 14.45
N PHE A 541 -13.28 -23.66 13.89
CA PHE A 541 -13.04 -24.02 12.51
C PHE A 541 -13.20 -25.55 12.48
N GLU A 542 -14.18 -26.07 11.76
CA GLU A 542 -14.13 -27.46 11.37
C GLU A 542 -12.71 -27.64 10.82
N SER A 543 -11.87 -28.33 11.57
CA SER A 543 -10.51 -28.60 11.14
C SER A 543 -10.68 -29.36 9.84
N ALA A 544 -10.48 -28.66 8.73
CA ALA A 544 -10.40 -29.32 7.44
C ALA A 544 -9.39 -30.46 7.64
N LEU A 545 -9.77 -31.65 7.27
CA LEU A 545 -8.85 -32.79 7.25
C LEU A 545 -7.68 -32.35 6.37
N LEU A 546 -6.60 -31.94 7.03
CA LEU A 546 -5.40 -31.55 6.34
C LEU A 546 -4.75 -32.82 5.82
N GLU A 547 -4.76 -33.00 4.51
CA GLU A 547 -3.99 -34.02 3.86
C GLU A 547 -2.53 -33.57 3.81
N THR A 548 -1.64 -34.35 4.41
CA THR A 548 -0.21 -34.08 4.30
C THR A 548 0.29 -34.59 2.97
N ILE A 549 0.59 -33.68 2.05
CA ILE A 549 1.18 -34.00 0.75
C ILE A 549 2.71 -33.87 0.90
N SER A 550 3.43 -34.96 0.52
CA SER A 550 4.89 -34.89 0.40
C SER A 550 5.23 -34.24 -0.94
N ASP A 551 5.77 -33.02 -0.90
CA ASP A 551 6.19 -32.24 -2.08
C ASP A 551 7.68 -31.90 -1.99
N ASN A 552 8.50 -32.93 -2.16
CA ASN A 552 9.98 -32.86 -2.06
C ASN A 552 10.67 -33.04 -3.41
N GLN A 553 9.91 -33.12 -4.52
CA GLN A 553 10.42 -33.42 -5.85
C GLN A 553 9.96 -32.34 -6.84
N ALA A 554 10.87 -31.50 -7.29
CA ALA A 554 10.62 -30.54 -8.36
C ALA A 554 10.71 -31.20 -9.75
N THR A 555 10.19 -30.53 -10.77
CA THR A 555 10.36 -30.95 -12.16
C THR A 555 11.86 -31.02 -12.53
N PRO A 556 12.33 -32.06 -13.21
CA PRO A 556 13.71 -32.14 -13.71
C PRO A 556 14.10 -30.91 -14.53
N LEU A 557 15.36 -30.51 -14.49
CA LEU A 557 15.85 -29.37 -15.27
C LEU A 557 15.74 -29.63 -16.77
N ALA A 558 15.12 -28.72 -17.49
CA ALA A 558 15.07 -28.74 -18.95
C ALA A 558 16.38 -28.23 -19.56
N ASP A 559 16.96 -27.18 -18.98
CA ASP A 559 18.23 -26.59 -19.38
C ASP A 559 19.31 -26.94 -18.37
N LYS A 560 20.40 -27.49 -18.84
CA LYS A 560 21.52 -27.90 -17.99
C LYS A 560 22.52 -26.76 -17.71
N GLN A 561 22.40 -25.66 -18.39
CA GLN A 561 23.18 -24.45 -18.10
C GLN A 561 22.47 -23.61 -17.06
N VAL A 562 23.11 -23.43 -15.91
CA VAL A 562 22.49 -22.74 -14.77
C VAL A 562 23.25 -21.48 -14.33
N SER A 563 22.52 -20.47 -13.89
CA SER A 563 23.09 -19.28 -13.27
C SER A 563 23.11 -19.43 -11.75
N GLY A 564 24.23 -19.12 -11.08
CA GLY A 564 24.38 -19.23 -9.62
C GLY A 564 25.72 -19.84 -9.19
N GLY A 565 26.49 -20.33 -10.16
CA GLY A 565 27.86 -20.81 -9.96
C GLY A 565 27.95 -21.96 -8.95
N VAL A 566 29.11 -22.07 -8.31
CA VAL A 566 29.42 -23.09 -7.29
C VAL A 566 28.48 -23.07 -6.09
N GLY A 567 27.80 -21.95 -5.85
CA GLY A 567 26.84 -21.78 -4.75
C GLY A 567 25.67 -22.76 -4.83
N ILE A 568 25.24 -23.14 -6.03
CA ILE A 568 24.14 -24.10 -6.24
C ILE A 568 24.47 -25.46 -5.60
N LEU A 569 25.62 -26.01 -5.91
CA LEU A 569 26.03 -27.31 -5.37
C LEU A 569 26.33 -27.25 -3.88
N LYS A 570 26.92 -26.14 -3.40
CA LYS A 570 27.09 -25.88 -1.97
C LYS A 570 25.77 -25.89 -1.21
N ASP A 571 24.78 -25.20 -1.72
CA ASP A 571 23.47 -25.10 -1.08
C ASP A 571 22.70 -26.43 -1.20
N GLN A 572 22.81 -27.15 -2.32
CA GLN A 572 22.23 -28.49 -2.50
C GLN A 572 22.81 -29.50 -1.51
N MET A 573 24.14 -29.48 -1.29
CA MET A 573 24.82 -30.32 -0.30
C MET A 573 24.41 -29.95 1.15
N ALA A 574 24.20 -28.69 1.43
CA ALA A 574 23.79 -28.22 2.76
C ALA A 574 22.34 -28.58 3.09
N CYS A 575 21.45 -28.44 2.11
CA CYS A 575 20.03 -28.79 2.20
C CYS A 575 19.44 -28.75 0.77
N ALA A 576 18.86 -29.85 0.33
CA ALA A 576 18.36 -29.99 -1.04
C ALA A 576 17.27 -28.91 -1.33
N PHE A 577 16.42 -28.57 -0.37
CA PHE A 577 15.47 -27.47 -0.50
C PHE A 577 16.16 -26.12 -0.72
N LYS A 578 17.26 -25.87 -0.02
CA LYS A 578 18.05 -24.64 -0.19
C LYS A 578 18.67 -24.56 -1.60
N GLY A 579 19.17 -25.68 -2.13
CA GLY A 579 19.58 -25.78 -3.53
C GLY A 579 18.44 -25.48 -4.50
N PHE A 580 17.26 -26.03 -4.23
CA PHE A 580 16.06 -25.82 -5.04
C PHE A 580 15.63 -24.33 -5.11
N THR A 581 15.88 -23.51 -4.07
CA THR A 581 15.54 -22.08 -4.10
C THR A 581 16.23 -21.31 -5.23
N HIS A 582 17.39 -21.77 -5.72
CA HIS A 582 18.03 -21.18 -6.90
C HIS A 582 17.19 -21.32 -8.17
N ARG A 583 16.40 -22.39 -8.30
CA ARG A 583 15.46 -22.56 -9.44
C ARG A 583 14.29 -21.59 -9.37
N LEU A 584 13.88 -21.20 -8.17
CA LEU A 584 12.79 -20.25 -7.95
C LEU A 584 13.27 -18.80 -8.12
N ASN A 585 14.56 -18.60 -8.38
CA ASN A 585 15.19 -17.25 -8.47
C ASN A 585 14.89 -16.37 -7.25
N ILE A 586 14.79 -17.02 -6.09
CA ILE A 586 14.57 -16.32 -4.83
C ILE A 586 15.86 -15.61 -4.44
N LYS A 587 15.77 -14.30 -4.29
CA LYS A 587 16.90 -13.47 -3.87
C LYS A 587 16.78 -13.12 -2.40
N LYS A 588 17.95 -13.10 -1.75
CA LYS A 588 18.08 -12.58 -0.40
C LYS A 588 17.67 -11.10 -0.36
N PHE A 589 16.89 -10.72 0.62
CA PHE A 589 16.69 -9.32 0.95
C PHE A 589 17.93 -8.81 1.70
N ASP A 590 18.64 -7.87 1.10
CA ASP A 590 19.78 -7.19 1.72
C ASP A 590 19.30 -5.85 2.29
N PRO A 591 19.12 -5.72 3.61
CA PRO A 591 18.63 -4.48 4.19
C PRO A 591 19.65 -3.36 3.99
N PRO A 592 19.22 -2.11 3.88
CA PRO A 592 20.13 -0.97 3.82
C PRO A 592 21.11 -0.97 5.00
N HIS A 593 22.39 -0.80 4.71
CA HIS A 593 23.46 -0.77 5.70
C HIS A 593 24.37 0.44 5.52
N LEU A 594 25.04 0.84 6.60
CA LEU A 594 26.06 1.87 6.57
C LEU A 594 27.43 1.26 6.22
N GLY A 595 28.13 1.86 5.25
CA GLY A 595 29.44 1.37 4.80
C GLY A 595 29.35 0.11 3.94
N LEU A 596 30.41 -0.70 3.92
CA LEU A 596 30.47 -1.96 3.18
C LEU A 596 29.99 -3.13 4.04
N ASN A 597 29.11 -3.97 3.50
CA ASN A 597 28.77 -5.24 4.15
C ASN A 597 29.94 -6.24 4.03
N ARG A 598 29.85 -7.39 4.72
CA ARG A 598 30.93 -8.38 4.74
C ARG A 598 31.25 -8.98 3.38
N ALA A 599 30.27 -9.13 2.50
CA ALA A 599 30.46 -9.65 1.16
C ALA A 599 31.17 -8.61 0.29
N GLU A 600 30.75 -7.36 0.33
CA GLU A 600 31.39 -6.25 -0.36
C GLU A 600 32.84 -6.03 0.11
N GLN A 601 33.09 -6.13 1.42
CA GLN A 601 34.45 -6.08 1.98
C GLN A 601 35.33 -7.21 1.40
N GLY A 602 34.77 -8.40 1.27
CA GLY A 602 35.43 -9.55 0.62
C GLY A 602 35.77 -9.27 -0.85
N ASP A 603 34.76 -8.83 -1.63
CA ASP A 603 34.92 -8.51 -3.07
C ASP A 603 35.99 -7.44 -3.31
N VAL A 604 36.05 -6.40 -2.46
CA VAL A 604 37.10 -5.39 -2.55
C VAL A 604 38.49 -5.96 -2.29
N VAL A 605 38.63 -6.88 -1.30
CA VAL A 605 39.92 -7.54 -1.02
C VAL A 605 40.39 -8.35 -2.23
N HIS A 606 39.50 -9.16 -2.83
CA HIS A 606 39.83 -9.96 -4.03
C HIS A 606 40.32 -9.08 -5.18
N LYS A 607 39.62 -7.99 -5.49
CA LYS A 607 39.96 -7.08 -6.60
C LYS A 607 41.24 -6.28 -6.36
N VAL A 608 41.47 -5.86 -5.12
CA VAL A 608 42.74 -5.22 -4.75
C VAL A 608 43.91 -6.19 -4.95
N LEU A 609 43.79 -7.44 -4.53
CA LEU A 609 44.81 -8.46 -4.69
C LEU A 609 45.00 -8.83 -6.17
N GLU A 610 43.93 -8.96 -6.96
CA GLU A 610 44.00 -9.11 -8.41
C GLU A 610 44.84 -8.01 -9.05
N SER A 611 44.51 -6.73 -8.75
CA SER A 611 45.23 -5.58 -9.27
C SER A 611 46.73 -5.57 -8.94
N ILE A 612 47.08 -6.05 -7.75
CA ILE A 612 48.47 -6.14 -7.30
C ILE A 612 49.19 -7.27 -8.07
N TYR A 613 48.61 -8.45 -8.15
CA TYR A 613 49.26 -9.60 -8.83
C TYR A 613 49.33 -9.48 -10.36
N HIS A 614 48.47 -8.67 -10.98
CA HIS A 614 48.65 -8.27 -12.38
C HIS A 614 49.96 -7.54 -12.62
N LYS A 615 50.48 -6.78 -11.63
CA LYS A 615 51.74 -6.03 -11.72
C LYS A 615 52.92 -6.75 -11.11
N THR A 616 52.68 -7.69 -10.23
CA THR A 616 53.69 -8.47 -9.54
C THR A 616 53.38 -9.99 -9.65
N PRO A 617 53.46 -10.58 -10.88
CA PRO A 617 52.97 -11.96 -11.11
C PRO A 617 53.88 -13.03 -10.51
N SER A 618 55.01 -12.69 -9.94
CA SER A 618 55.89 -13.70 -9.29
C SER A 618 56.41 -13.22 -7.93
N SER A 619 56.86 -14.14 -7.10
CA SER A 619 57.60 -13.87 -5.88
C SER A 619 58.83 -12.97 -6.14
N THR A 620 59.49 -13.14 -7.27
CA THR A 620 60.66 -12.34 -7.67
C THR A 620 60.24 -10.90 -8.00
N ASP A 621 59.15 -10.71 -8.77
CA ASP A 621 58.63 -9.36 -9.04
C ASP A 621 58.19 -8.66 -7.75
N LEU A 622 57.48 -9.40 -6.89
CA LEU A 622 57.06 -8.84 -5.60
C LEU A 622 58.25 -8.46 -4.71
N ALA A 623 59.36 -9.20 -4.74
CA ALA A 623 60.56 -8.89 -4.01
C ALA A 623 61.31 -7.68 -4.58
N ALA A 624 61.23 -7.44 -5.88
CA ALA A 624 61.94 -6.35 -6.59
C ALA A 624 61.37 -4.94 -6.26
N TYR A 625 60.09 -4.85 -5.82
CA TYR A 625 59.49 -3.60 -5.43
C TYR A 625 60.11 -3.04 -4.10
N SER A 626 60.58 -1.82 -4.12
CA SER A 626 60.91 -1.07 -2.93
C SER A 626 59.68 -0.86 -2.04
N LYS A 627 59.91 -0.56 -0.79
CA LYS A 627 58.81 -0.30 0.15
C LYS A 627 57.89 0.84 -0.32
N ASP A 628 58.46 1.90 -0.85
CA ASP A 628 57.68 3.08 -1.31
C ASP A 628 56.89 2.80 -2.58
N GLU A 629 57.46 2.06 -3.52
CA GLU A 629 56.74 1.65 -4.72
C GLU A 629 55.59 0.68 -4.40
N LEU A 630 55.82 -0.23 -3.47
CA LEU A 630 54.79 -1.14 -3.00
C LEU A 630 53.63 -0.42 -2.30
N ASN A 631 53.96 0.57 -1.44
CA ASN A 631 52.98 1.42 -0.77
C ASN A 631 52.10 2.15 -1.79
N LYS A 632 52.72 2.76 -2.82
CA LYS A 632 51.98 3.44 -3.89
C LYS A 632 51.12 2.49 -4.71
N LEU A 633 51.62 1.30 -4.98
CA LEU A 633 50.85 0.28 -5.70
C LEU A 633 49.59 -0.17 -4.91
N ILE A 634 49.75 -0.44 -3.61
CA ILE A 634 48.66 -0.84 -2.73
C ILE A 634 47.63 0.28 -2.59
N ASP A 635 48.10 1.52 -2.30
CA ASP A 635 47.22 2.67 -2.18
C ASP A 635 46.40 2.92 -3.44
N ALA A 636 47.06 2.91 -4.62
CA ALA A 636 46.38 3.08 -5.90
C ALA A 636 45.33 1.97 -6.18
N ALA A 637 45.62 0.72 -5.82
CA ALA A 637 44.69 -0.39 -6.00
C ALA A 637 43.48 -0.24 -5.09
N ILE A 638 43.67 0.14 -3.82
CA ILE A 638 42.58 0.37 -2.86
C ILE A 638 41.71 1.56 -3.29
N GLN A 639 42.33 2.66 -3.65
CA GLN A 639 41.61 3.86 -4.11
C GLN A 639 40.78 3.58 -5.36
N HIS A 640 41.32 2.79 -6.30
CA HIS A 640 40.60 2.42 -7.52
C HIS A 640 39.33 1.62 -7.20
N GLU A 641 39.39 0.65 -6.30
CA GLU A 641 38.26 -0.22 -5.98
C GLU A 641 37.21 0.50 -5.09
N LEU A 642 37.63 1.39 -4.21
CA LEU A 642 36.72 2.17 -3.37
C LEU A 642 35.99 3.30 -4.11
N LYS A 643 36.43 3.70 -5.31
CA LYS A 643 35.78 4.76 -6.11
C LYS A 643 34.31 4.49 -6.44
N ARG A 644 33.91 3.22 -6.54
CA ARG A 644 32.53 2.82 -6.82
C ARG A 644 31.59 3.04 -5.64
N TYR A 645 32.13 3.20 -4.46
CA TYR A 645 31.39 3.54 -3.25
C TYR A 645 31.41 5.05 -3.03
N LYS A 646 30.26 5.65 -2.64
CA LYS A 646 30.19 7.10 -2.41
C LYS A 646 31.18 7.53 -1.33
N HIS A 647 31.91 8.63 -1.58
CA HIS A 647 32.81 9.22 -0.59
C HIS A 647 32.06 9.55 0.70
N SER A 648 32.43 8.88 1.76
CA SER A 648 31.89 9.07 3.13
C SER A 648 33.02 8.82 4.14
N GLY A 649 32.83 9.18 5.38
CA GLY A 649 33.77 8.83 6.44
C GLY A 649 34.03 7.31 6.53
N PHE A 650 33.08 6.48 6.13
CA PHE A 650 33.22 5.03 6.11
C PHE A 650 34.21 4.54 5.03
N THR A 651 34.30 5.18 3.86
CA THR A 651 35.27 4.79 2.83
C THR A 651 36.71 5.10 3.27
N GLN A 652 36.93 6.14 4.06
CA GLN A 652 38.26 6.45 4.64
C GLN A 652 38.69 5.43 5.69
N ILE A 653 37.75 5.02 6.57
CA ILE A 653 38.01 3.96 7.57
C ILE A 653 38.31 2.64 6.85
N GLU A 654 37.54 2.31 5.84
CA GLU A 654 37.73 1.08 5.05
C GLU A 654 39.06 1.10 4.29
N HIS A 655 39.47 2.23 3.74
CA HIS A 655 40.78 2.40 3.11
C HIS A 655 41.90 2.08 4.07
N SER A 656 41.90 2.68 5.27
CA SER A 656 42.92 2.40 6.29
C SER A 656 42.95 0.96 6.76
N ARG A 657 41.77 0.33 6.89
CA ARG A 657 41.65 -1.10 7.22
C ARG A 657 42.28 -1.99 6.14
N LEU A 658 41.96 -1.73 4.88
CA LEU A 658 42.48 -2.45 3.73
C LEU A 658 43.99 -2.27 3.58
N GLU A 659 44.49 -1.06 3.72
CA GLU A 659 45.93 -0.78 3.66
C GLU A 659 46.70 -1.63 4.68
N GLN A 660 46.28 -1.66 5.92
CA GLN A 660 46.92 -2.49 6.96
C GLN A 660 46.84 -3.98 6.62
N LEU A 661 45.69 -4.45 6.17
CA LEU A 661 45.45 -5.86 5.82
C LEU A 661 46.35 -6.29 4.65
N ILE A 662 46.37 -5.52 3.57
CA ILE A 662 47.13 -5.85 2.35
C ILE A 662 48.65 -5.76 2.58
N HIS A 663 49.12 -4.76 3.32
CA HIS A 663 50.52 -4.72 3.70
C HIS A 663 50.97 -5.96 4.46
N LYS A 664 50.16 -6.41 5.42
CA LYS A 664 50.47 -7.62 6.18
C LYS A 664 50.41 -8.87 5.33
N PHE A 665 49.45 -8.94 4.41
CA PHE A 665 49.33 -10.03 3.46
C PHE A 665 50.58 -10.12 2.58
N ILE A 666 50.96 -9.04 1.95
CA ILE A 666 52.15 -8.99 1.07
C ILE A 666 53.44 -9.29 1.83
N ALA A 667 53.58 -8.82 3.08
CA ALA A 667 54.73 -9.17 3.91
C ALA A 667 54.82 -10.69 4.19
N THR A 668 53.64 -11.38 4.31
CA THR A 668 53.58 -12.82 4.48
C THR A 668 53.93 -13.57 3.18
N GLU A 669 53.41 -13.07 2.03
CA GLU A 669 53.69 -13.61 0.71
C GLU A 669 55.16 -13.52 0.32
N LYS A 670 55.87 -12.46 0.68
CA LYS A 670 57.32 -12.29 0.50
C LYS A 670 58.17 -13.32 1.28
N GLN A 671 57.60 -14.02 2.26
CA GLN A 671 58.27 -15.08 3.02
C GLN A 671 58.00 -16.51 2.48
N ARG A 672 57.18 -16.65 1.46
CA ARG A 672 56.89 -17.92 0.79
C ARG A 672 58.10 -18.35 -0.09
N ASP A 673 58.09 -19.65 -0.37
CA ASP A 673 58.98 -20.19 -1.42
C ASP A 673 58.58 -19.61 -2.77
N ALA A 674 59.50 -19.74 -3.77
CA ALA A 674 59.24 -19.11 -5.06
C ALA A 674 57.98 -19.62 -5.73
N PHE A 675 57.19 -18.70 -6.27
CA PHE A 675 55.95 -18.99 -6.97
C PHE A 675 55.71 -18.02 -8.13
N ARG A 676 54.92 -18.45 -9.10
CA ARG A 676 54.40 -17.59 -10.18
C ARG A 676 52.87 -17.68 -10.23
N VAL A 677 52.22 -16.53 -10.10
CA VAL A 677 50.78 -16.44 -10.29
C VAL A 677 50.45 -16.57 -11.78
N VAL A 678 49.80 -17.67 -12.15
CA VAL A 678 49.47 -17.99 -13.54
C VAL A 678 48.04 -17.58 -13.89
N ALA A 679 47.16 -17.40 -12.91
CA ALA A 679 45.81 -16.90 -13.11
C ALA A 679 45.32 -16.12 -11.89
N THR A 680 44.55 -15.04 -12.12
CA THR A 680 43.80 -14.28 -11.12
C THR A 680 42.41 -14.01 -11.64
N GLU A 681 41.37 -14.16 -10.82
CA GLU A 681 39.96 -13.91 -11.15
C GLU A 681 39.49 -14.48 -12.48
N GLN A 682 40.11 -15.64 -12.83
CA GLN A 682 39.88 -16.28 -14.14
C GLN A 682 38.49 -16.92 -14.17
N LYS A 683 37.69 -16.54 -15.15
CA LYS A 683 36.41 -17.22 -15.45
C LYS A 683 36.69 -18.58 -16.12
N ILE A 684 36.02 -19.59 -15.63
CA ILE A 684 36.03 -20.93 -16.16
C ILE A 684 34.59 -21.42 -16.32
N GLU A 685 34.38 -22.27 -17.33
CA GLU A 685 33.14 -23.04 -17.45
C GLU A 685 33.37 -24.39 -16.75
N ALA A 686 32.63 -24.62 -15.69
CA ALA A 686 32.64 -25.89 -14.95
C ALA A 686 31.47 -26.76 -15.41
N ASP A 687 31.74 -28.01 -15.70
CA ASP A 687 30.73 -29.05 -15.96
C ASP A 687 30.87 -30.15 -14.93
N ILE A 688 29.81 -30.38 -14.17
CA ILE A 688 29.76 -31.48 -13.20
C ILE A 688 28.58 -32.38 -13.57
N ASN A 689 28.91 -33.53 -14.13
CA ASN A 689 27.92 -34.52 -14.58
C ASN A 689 26.82 -33.92 -15.47
N GLY A 690 27.19 -33.03 -16.42
CA GLY A 690 26.31 -32.38 -17.36
C GLY A 690 25.59 -31.13 -16.84
N LEU A 691 25.81 -30.73 -15.60
CA LEU A 691 25.37 -29.43 -15.08
C LEU A 691 26.47 -28.39 -15.31
N SER A 692 26.25 -27.47 -16.24
CA SER A 692 27.23 -26.44 -16.61
C SER A 692 26.95 -25.11 -15.98
N PHE A 693 27.97 -24.45 -15.45
CA PHE A 693 27.88 -23.09 -14.86
C PHE A 693 29.22 -22.37 -14.93
N THR A 694 29.15 -21.04 -14.98
CA THR A 694 30.37 -20.23 -14.92
C THR A 694 30.86 -20.13 -13.47
N ALA A 695 32.14 -20.40 -13.27
CA ALA A 695 32.82 -20.25 -12.00
C ALA A 695 34.04 -19.29 -12.19
N ARG A 696 34.62 -18.85 -11.06
CA ARG A 696 35.76 -17.95 -11.09
C ARG A 696 36.84 -18.44 -10.12
N LEU A 697 38.06 -18.67 -10.64
CA LEU A 697 39.22 -18.99 -9.85
C LEU A 697 39.83 -17.68 -9.31
N ASP A 698 39.97 -17.55 -7.98
CA ASP A 698 40.52 -16.34 -7.38
C ASP A 698 42.01 -16.18 -7.73
N ARG A 699 42.80 -17.29 -7.58
CA ARG A 699 44.23 -17.30 -7.88
C ARG A 699 44.73 -18.72 -8.11
N VAL A 700 45.63 -18.88 -9.07
CA VAL A 700 46.41 -20.12 -9.31
C VAL A 700 47.89 -19.78 -9.31
N ASP A 701 48.65 -20.44 -8.44
CA ASP A 701 50.12 -20.34 -8.41
C ASP A 701 50.74 -21.60 -9.04
N GLU A 702 51.80 -21.39 -9.80
CA GLU A 702 52.72 -22.41 -10.25
C GLU A 702 53.99 -22.35 -9.40
N MET A 703 54.33 -23.43 -8.74
CA MET A 703 55.51 -23.54 -7.90
C MET A 703 56.73 -23.90 -8.72
N ASP A 704 57.97 -23.73 -8.18
CA ASP A 704 59.21 -24.06 -8.91
C ASP A 704 59.32 -25.54 -9.32
N ASN A 705 58.67 -26.44 -8.63
CA ASN A 705 58.59 -27.88 -8.98
C ASN A 705 57.58 -28.17 -10.11
N GLY A 706 56.86 -27.15 -10.58
CA GLY A 706 55.81 -27.25 -11.57
C GLY A 706 54.41 -27.56 -11.03
N ASP A 707 54.23 -27.74 -9.74
CA ASP A 707 52.92 -28.00 -9.12
C ASP A 707 52.04 -26.77 -9.20
N ARG A 708 50.77 -26.99 -9.50
CA ARG A 708 49.75 -25.94 -9.56
C ARG A 708 48.85 -26.01 -8.36
N ILE A 709 48.80 -24.90 -7.60
CA ILE A 709 47.99 -24.76 -6.40
C ILE A 709 46.87 -23.72 -6.65
N ILE A 710 45.62 -24.13 -6.46
CA ILE A 710 44.45 -23.22 -6.57
C ILE A 710 44.20 -22.61 -5.19
N PHE A 711 44.18 -21.30 -5.13
CA PHE A 711 43.89 -20.52 -3.92
C PHE A 711 42.53 -19.83 -4.04
N ASP A 712 41.86 -19.74 -2.92
CA ASP A 712 40.63 -18.95 -2.74
C ASP A 712 40.72 -18.10 -1.45
N TYR A 713 40.38 -16.83 -1.56
CA TYR A 713 40.45 -15.88 -0.42
C TYR A 713 39.18 -15.96 0.40
N LYS A 714 39.28 -16.25 1.69
CA LYS A 714 38.11 -16.29 2.60
C LYS A 714 38.27 -15.30 3.75
N THR A 715 37.54 -14.21 3.70
CA THR A 715 37.49 -13.20 4.78
C THR A 715 36.56 -13.64 5.92
N GLY A 716 35.66 -14.61 5.70
CA GLY A 716 34.74 -15.16 6.68
C GLY A 716 35.26 -16.35 7.47
N ALA A 717 34.41 -16.89 8.37
CA ALA A 717 34.72 -18.12 9.09
C ALA A 717 34.66 -19.34 8.17
N LEU A 718 35.59 -20.24 8.31
CA LEU A 718 35.61 -21.54 7.63
C LEU A 718 35.14 -22.65 8.56
N PRO A 719 34.39 -23.63 8.06
CA PRO A 719 34.02 -24.79 8.85
C PRO A 719 35.26 -25.66 9.14
N SER A 720 35.21 -26.39 10.23
CA SER A 720 36.22 -27.42 10.49
C SER A 720 36.11 -28.53 9.43
N ASN A 721 37.25 -28.97 8.85
CA ASN A 721 37.31 -29.94 7.77
C ASN A 721 36.38 -29.54 6.59
N PRO A 722 36.73 -28.49 5.85
CA PRO A 722 35.84 -27.95 4.83
C PRO A 722 35.62 -28.92 3.65
N TRP A 723 36.55 -29.80 3.37
CA TRP A 723 36.56 -30.64 2.20
C TRP A 723 36.44 -32.17 2.46
N CYS A 724 36.59 -32.57 3.70
CA CYS A 724 36.60 -33.97 4.12
C CYS A 724 35.29 -34.30 4.83
N GLY A 725 34.62 -35.33 4.37
CA GLY A 725 33.31 -35.76 4.87
C GLY A 725 32.27 -35.88 3.77
N ASP A 726 31.10 -36.37 4.16
CA ASP A 726 29.95 -36.51 3.30
C ASP A 726 28.73 -35.90 4.02
N PRO A 727 28.16 -34.80 3.47
CA PRO A 727 28.62 -34.07 2.25
C PRO A 727 29.80 -33.12 2.53
N ILE A 728 30.45 -32.70 1.41
CA ILE A 728 31.46 -31.63 1.44
C ILE A 728 30.84 -30.31 1.93
N LYS A 729 31.48 -29.63 2.89
CA LYS A 729 30.95 -28.37 3.44
C LYS A 729 31.27 -27.12 2.61
N GLU A 730 32.45 -27.13 1.97
CA GLU A 730 32.95 -26.06 1.09
C GLU A 730 33.38 -26.63 -0.24
N PRO A 731 32.45 -26.87 -1.19
CA PRO A 731 32.76 -27.59 -2.44
C PRO A 731 33.47 -26.73 -3.50
N GLN A 732 33.65 -25.41 -3.26
CA GLN A 732 34.21 -24.49 -4.24
C GLN A 732 35.60 -24.96 -4.78
N LEU A 733 36.57 -25.12 -3.91
CA LEU A 733 37.91 -25.59 -4.30
C LEU A 733 37.91 -27.04 -4.80
N PRO A 734 37.19 -28.01 -4.21
CA PRO A 734 36.95 -29.31 -4.81
C PRO A 734 36.41 -29.27 -6.26
N ILE A 735 35.43 -28.44 -6.56
CA ILE A 735 34.91 -28.24 -7.92
C ILE A 735 36.01 -27.75 -8.84
N TYR A 736 36.82 -26.78 -8.42
CA TYR A 736 37.90 -26.27 -9.22
C TYR A 736 38.97 -27.31 -9.49
N ALA A 737 39.33 -28.11 -8.48
CA ALA A 737 40.37 -29.15 -8.62
C ALA A 737 39.91 -30.35 -9.49
N THR A 738 38.61 -30.67 -9.48
CA THR A 738 38.08 -31.76 -10.34
C THR A 738 37.85 -31.32 -11.77
N THR A 739 37.65 -30.02 -12.03
CA THR A 739 37.42 -29.50 -13.39
C THR A 739 38.66 -28.92 -14.06
N ASN A 740 39.70 -28.62 -13.29
CA ASN A 740 40.94 -28.04 -13.80
C ASN A 740 42.16 -28.81 -13.23
N PRO A 741 43.23 -29.01 -14.01
CA PRO A 741 44.44 -29.64 -13.52
C PRO A 741 45.06 -28.87 -12.36
N ALA A 742 45.11 -29.48 -11.19
CA ALA A 742 45.68 -28.91 -9.97
C ALA A 742 46.35 -30.02 -9.15
N ASP A 743 47.46 -29.69 -8.52
CA ASP A 743 48.22 -30.56 -7.62
C ASP A 743 47.94 -30.24 -6.14
N GLY A 744 47.18 -29.17 -5.89
CA GLY A 744 46.73 -28.81 -4.56
C GLY A 744 45.71 -27.67 -4.55
N ILE A 745 45.05 -27.54 -3.40
CA ILE A 745 44.10 -26.48 -3.09
C ILE A 745 44.39 -25.86 -1.73
N ALA A 746 44.16 -24.55 -1.59
CA ALA A 746 44.27 -23.93 -0.29
C ALA A 746 43.35 -22.71 -0.15
N PHE A 747 42.73 -22.52 1.01
CA PHE A 747 42.15 -21.26 1.41
C PHE A 747 43.22 -20.35 1.98
N ILE A 748 43.21 -19.09 1.53
CA ILE A 748 43.95 -18.01 2.16
C ILE A 748 42.97 -17.21 3.02
N LYS A 749 43.25 -17.11 4.32
CA LYS A 749 42.47 -16.34 5.25
C LYS A 749 43.18 -15.05 5.62
N PRO A 750 42.91 -13.93 4.93
CA PRO A 750 43.44 -12.64 5.31
C PRO A 750 42.64 -12.10 6.49
N ALA A 751 43.25 -12.05 7.66
CA ALA A 751 42.71 -11.47 8.87
C ALA A 751 43.64 -10.37 9.43
N SER A 752 43.10 -9.40 10.14
CA SER A 752 43.85 -8.27 10.66
C SER A 752 44.93 -8.69 11.67
N ASP A 753 44.75 -9.78 12.37
CA ASP A 753 45.68 -10.34 13.34
C ASP A 753 46.71 -11.30 12.72
N LYS A 754 46.29 -12.15 11.81
CA LYS A 754 47.14 -13.22 11.24
C LYS A 754 46.66 -13.65 9.84
N ILE A 755 47.59 -13.80 8.89
CA ILE A 755 47.36 -14.49 7.63
C ILE A 755 47.54 -15.99 7.85
N SER A 756 46.57 -16.80 7.51
CA SER A 756 46.61 -18.24 7.65
C SER A 756 46.21 -18.98 6.37
N TYR A 757 46.80 -20.14 6.19
CA TYR A 757 46.52 -21.04 5.05
C TYR A 757 45.93 -22.33 5.57
N ILE A 758 44.92 -22.84 4.89
CA ILE A 758 44.31 -24.16 5.09
C ILE A 758 44.32 -24.85 3.74
N GLY A 759 45.05 -25.96 3.63
CA GLY A 759 45.20 -26.58 2.31
C GLY A 759 45.54 -28.06 2.38
N MET A 760 45.48 -28.68 1.22
CA MET A 760 46.00 -30.02 0.92
C MET A 760 46.53 -30.04 -0.50
N ALA A 761 47.56 -30.84 -0.73
CA ALA A 761 48.21 -30.99 -2.03
C ALA A 761 48.79 -32.38 -2.13
N LYS A 762 49.10 -32.78 -3.38
CA LYS A 762 49.80 -34.06 -3.69
C LYS A 762 51.15 -34.07 -3.02
N ASP A 763 51.91 -32.99 -3.17
CA ASP A 763 53.09 -32.73 -2.36
C ASP A 763 52.82 -31.59 -1.37
N HIS A 764 52.88 -31.87 -0.08
CA HIS A 764 52.60 -30.86 0.96
C HIS A 764 53.63 -29.74 0.98
N ASP A 765 54.85 -29.96 0.51
CA ASP A 765 55.92 -28.97 0.46
C ASP A 765 55.66 -27.90 -0.62
N SER A 766 54.74 -28.13 -1.57
CA SER A 766 54.21 -27.14 -2.52
C SER A 766 53.26 -26.15 -1.91
N LEU A 767 52.79 -26.36 -0.69
CA LEU A 767 51.94 -25.43 0.03
C LEU A 767 52.77 -24.43 0.88
N PRO A 768 52.23 -23.23 1.21
CA PRO A 768 52.90 -22.30 2.09
C PRO A 768 53.29 -22.93 3.45
N LYS A 769 54.49 -22.67 3.96
CA LYS A 769 55.14 -23.37 5.10
C LYS A 769 54.31 -23.44 6.41
N LYS A 770 53.31 -22.62 6.56
CA LYS A 770 52.42 -22.60 7.75
C LYS A 770 51.00 -23.05 7.44
N THR A 771 50.85 -23.84 6.38
CA THR A 771 49.52 -24.34 6.01
C THR A 771 49.03 -25.38 7.00
N SER A 772 47.80 -25.21 7.49
CA SER A 772 47.13 -26.17 8.36
C SER A 772 46.68 -27.39 7.57
N LYS A 773 47.20 -28.57 7.91
CA LYS A 773 46.80 -29.84 7.25
C LYS A 773 45.41 -30.26 7.62
N GLN A 774 44.70 -30.83 6.67
CA GLN A 774 43.37 -31.45 6.87
C GLN A 774 43.56 -32.91 7.30
N LYS A 775 43.55 -33.20 8.60
CA LYS A 775 43.86 -34.52 9.14
C LYS A 775 42.85 -35.62 8.83
N SER A 776 41.66 -35.27 8.40
CA SER A 776 40.56 -36.21 8.13
C SER A 776 40.33 -36.51 6.63
N CYS A 777 41.13 -35.94 5.75
CA CYS A 777 41.08 -36.22 4.34
C CYS A 777 42.00 -37.42 3.97
N ASN A 778 41.67 -38.07 2.91
CA ASN A 778 42.51 -39.10 2.29
C ASN A 778 43.69 -38.45 1.56
N GLU A 779 44.59 -39.28 1.01
CA GLU A 779 45.64 -38.80 0.11
C GLU A 779 45.02 -38.12 -1.13
N TRP A 780 45.78 -37.26 -1.78
CA TRP A 780 45.28 -36.33 -2.81
C TRP A 780 44.45 -37.03 -3.92
N ASP A 781 44.99 -38.05 -4.56
CA ASP A 781 44.34 -38.72 -5.70
C ASP A 781 43.04 -39.44 -5.30
N GLU A 782 43.06 -40.09 -4.12
CA GLU A 782 41.88 -40.74 -3.54
C GLU A 782 40.83 -39.70 -3.15
N GLN A 783 41.24 -38.60 -2.54
CA GLN A 783 40.35 -37.53 -2.14
C GLN A 783 39.72 -36.80 -3.34
N LEU A 784 40.49 -36.62 -4.43
CA LEU A 784 39.99 -36.06 -5.69
C LEU A 784 38.86 -36.93 -6.28
N SER A 785 39.05 -38.25 -6.24
CA SER A 785 38.06 -39.23 -6.72
C SER A 785 36.79 -39.20 -5.89
N LEU A 786 36.92 -39.08 -4.56
CA LEU A 786 35.78 -38.93 -3.66
C LEU A 786 35.01 -37.62 -3.91
N TRP A 787 35.69 -36.48 -4.11
CA TRP A 787 35.05 -35.24 -4.46
C TRP A 787 34.27 -35.35 -5.77
N GLN A 788 34.86 -35.94 -6.79
CA GLN A 788 34.21 -36.17 -8.08
C GLN A 788 32.89 -36.94 -7.89
N GLN A 789 32.94 -38.07 -7.16
CA GLN A 789 31.74 -38.87 -6.89
C GLN A 789 30.64 -38.09 -6.15
N GLN A 790 30.99 -37.34 -5.09
CA GLN A 790 30.02 -36.56 -4.33
C GLN A 790 29.44 -35.40 -5.16
N LEU A 791 30.27 -34.73 -5.96
CA LEU A 791 29.84 -33.65 -6.83
C LEU A 791 28.90 -34.13 -7.93
N ASP A 792 29.24 -35.30 -8.56
CA ASP A 792 28.41 -35.91 -9.58
C ASP A 792 27.03 -36.32 -9.05
N GLN A 793 26.99 -36.92 -7.86
CA GLN A 793 25.72 -37.27 -7.21
C GLN A 793 24.88 -36.03 -6.84
N THR A 794 25.50 -34.99 -6.27
CA THR A 794 24.82 -33.76 -5.94
C THR A 794 24.26 -33.02 -7.15
N SER A 795 25.04 -33.01 -8.22
CA SER A 795 24.63 -32.49 -9.52
C SER A 795 23.42 -33.22 -10.07
N LEU A 796 23.45 -34.57 -10.02
CA LEU A 796 22.33 -35.42 -10.45
C LEU A 796 21.06 -35.14 -9.63
N ASP A 797 21.19 -35.10 -8.31
CA ASP A 797 20.09 -34.81 -7.39
C ASP A 797 19.44 -33.44 -7.71
N TYR A 798 20.28 -32.44 -7.94
CA TYR A 798 19.81 -31.11 -8.34
C TYR A 798 19.11 -31.13 -9.71
N GLN A 799 19.70 -31.78 -10.71
CA GLN A 799 19.11 -31.89 -12.05
C GLN A 799 17.76 -32.60 -12.03
N GLN A 800 17.63 -33.64 -11.21
CA GLN A 800 16.40 -34.41 -11.05
C GLN A 800 15.32 -33.65 -10.24
N GLY A 801 15.69 -32.57 -9.57
CA GLY A 801 14.75 -31.74 -8.81
C GLY A 801 14.54 -32.16 -7.37
N LYS A 802 15.51 -32.84 -6.76
CA LYS A 802 15.46 -33.23 -5.36
C LYS A 802 15.44 -31.96 -4.48
N ALA A 803 14.40 -31.82 -3.69
CA ALA A 803 14.12 -30.63 -2.88
C ALA A 803 13.73 -30.98 -1.43
N ASP A 804 14.24 -32.07 -0.88
CA ASP A 804 13.97 -32.46 0.50
C ASP A 804 14.45 -31.43 1.49
N VAL A 805 13.63 -31.18 2.51
CA VAL A 805 13.99 -30.29 3.63
C VAL A 805 14.75 -31.11 4.68
N LEU A 806 16.00 -31.42 4.39
CA LEU A 806 16.92 -32.22 5.22
C LEU A 806 18.23 -31.43 5.42
N PRO A 807 18.25 -30.43 6.33
CA PRO A 807 19.43 -29.61 6.54
C PRO A 807 20.54 -30.38 7.24
N THR A 808 21.77 -30.24 6.76
CA THR A 808 22.94 -30.68 7.48
C THR A 808 23.18 -29.85 8.74
N LYS A 809 24.01 -30.30 9.66
CA LYS A 809 24.31 -29.58 10.91
C LYS A 809 24.76 -28.15 10.62
N ASN A 810 24.12 -27.18 11.22
CA ASN A 810 24.33 -25.73 11.08
C ASN A 810 23.90 -25.12 9.74
N ALA A 811 23.28 -25.85 8.83
CA ALA A 811 22.81 -25.30 7.55
C ALA A 811 21.74 -24.23 7.71
N CYS A 812 20.95 -24.31 8.79
CA CYS A 812 19.88 -23.36 9.08
C CYS A 812 20.34 -22.08 9.81
N THR A 813 21.56 -22.03 10.36
CA THR A 813 22.03 -20.91 11.23
C THR A 813 21.97 -19.55 10.52
N TYR A 814 22.23 -19.50 9.24
CA TYR A 814 22.18 -18.30 8.39
C TYR A 814 21.28 -18.48 7.19
N CYS A 815 20.36 -19.43 7.24
CA CYS A 815 19.40 -19.69 6.18
C CYS A 815 18.22 -18.71 6.31
N GLU A 816 17.81 -18.12 5.20
CA GLU A 816 16.73 -17.11 5.14
C GLU A 816 15.44 -17.69 4.57
N TYR A 817 15.40 -19.00 4.32
CA TYR A 817 14.27 -19.68 3.69
C TYR A 817 13.36 -20.40 4.70
N ASP A 818 13.46 -20.10 5.99
CA ASP A 818 12.68 -20.70 7.07
C ASP A 818 11.16 -20.54 6.89
N SER A 819 10.73 -19.35 6.42
CA SER A 819 9.33 -19.09 6.08
C SER A 819 8.80 -19.96 4.92
N LEU A 820 9.70 -20.43 4.04
CA LEU A 820 9.35 -21.31 2.91
C LEU A 820 9.41 -22.79 3.27
N CYS A 821 10.51 -23.21 3.90
CA CYS A 821 10.68 -24.62 4.30
C CYS A 821 9.93 -24.99 5.59
N ARG A 822 9.53 -24.01 6.41
CA ARG A 822 8.78 -24.17 7.65
C ARG A 822 9.43 -25.12 8.67
N VAL A 823 10.74 -25.21 8.65
CA VAL A 823 11.51 -25.96 9.68
C VAL A 823 11.72 -25.05 10.87
N GLU A 824 11.36 -25.49 12.04
CA GLU A 824 11.71 -24.83 13.30
C GLU A 824 13.23 -24.86 13.50
N LYS A 825 13.84 -23.70 13.79
CA LYS A 825 15.30 -23.54 13.98
C LYS A 825 15.71 -23.96 15.37
#